data_95eb03464e44fdbbe4426a227aebe525
#
_entry.id   95eb03464e44fdbbe4426a227aebe525
#
_cell.length_a   1.000
_cell.length_b   1.000
_cell.length_c   1.000
_cell.angle_alpha   90.00
_cell.angle_beta   90.00
_cell.angle_gamma   90.00
#
_symmetry.space_group_name_H-M   'P 1'
#
loop_
_entity.id
_entity.type
_entity.pdbx_description
1 polymer ?
#
loop_
_entity_poly.entity_id
_entity_poly.type
_entity_poly.pdbx_seq_one_letter_code
_entity_poly.pdbx_strand_id
1 'polypeptide(L)'
;MPYVDKSSYDFSFQGIERVDIMRGPQGTLYGRNTMGGLVRVFTADPITHHGTDVSAGIGTGWQQRAMQRHAAFTTYLHPANRMGLSIGGYYEGEDGYFKNQATGKKQDASEAGGARLRWSWRPTDVVKIDWTASYEHSNEKACPYYLLGNTSDFAQGYNTAANGAAIGTLEQNRPSTYRRGVFNTGIGVEHRLPKLTLSSITAYQRLDDRLFMDQDFTRQDIFSLCQKQHANTVSEEIALKSPASNSRWTWTTGAFGMYQSLRTDCPVTFYGEGVDYLNTQIGANLPTRPAISIAFTGNDIPFAARLKTPSVNAALFHQSTVKLVGGLSMTIGLRLDYDYRKLDMTSGTEGNGTIPYHFGMSMGPTMQFATDLEADASLNSSLSHHSWQVLPKGALNYALPRGLGNIYVSVAKGYRAGGYNIQSYSDLSQQLLRRQMMLGVRQYSEQVIRQIPHMPDAVKDKAIAGMTGVLDRVTPQAPDASTLYYKPEYTWSYEAGIHHNLADKMLQLDLAVFCMKTHDQQIARFAQSGMGRVMVNAGRSRSTGVEVGLRSQLAHDRLTLTANYGYTHAKFTRYDLGTSASGTRVDYTGNRVPFVPQHTFSASADAELPVSVDNFVRTFAFGADVKGAGSIMWDEANTFGQKFYATLGAHVGATLAGNVQLNLWARNLTGTRYATFAFDSMGHRFAQYTAPRSFGLDVKWHF
;
A
#
# COMPACT_ATOMS: atom_id res chain seq x y z
N MET A 1 14.61 -7.69 -10.37
CA MET A 1 14.58 -7.76 -8.90
C MET A 1 13.19 -7.33 -8.44
N PRO A 2 12.45 -8.08 -7.64
CA PRO A 2 11.15 -7.67 -7.15
C PRO A 2 11.29 -6.65 -6.00
N TYR A 3 10.47 -5.62 -6.01
CA TYR A 3 10.23 -4.79 -4.83
C TYR A 3 9.25 -5.54 -3.93
N VAL A 4 9.67 -5.92 -2.75
CA VAL A 4 8.95 -6.90 -1.93
C VAL A 4 8.00 -6.24 -0.94
N ASP A 5 8.37 -5.09 -0.41
CA ASP A 5 7.56 -4.32 0.52
C ASP A 5 6.80 -3.19 -0.18
N LYS A 6 5.57 -2.93 0.26
CA LYS A 6 4.75 -1.82 -0.25
C LYS A 6 5.42 -0.45 -0.11
N SER A 7 6.23 -0.29 0.93
CA SER A 7 6.97 0.94 1.20
C SER A 7 8.15 1.15 0.25
N SER A 8 8.51 0.17 -0.58
CA SER A 8 9.63 0.26 -1.53
C SER A 8 9.20 0.53 -2.98
N TYR A 9 7.91 0.75 -3.26
CA TYR A 9 7.40 0.91 -4.64
C TYR A 9 7.53 2.34 -5.19
N ASP A 10 7.78 3.31 -4.35
CA ASP A 10 8.00 4.69 -4.76
C ASP A 10 9.48 4.89 -5.10
N PHE A 11 9.82 4.84 -6.37
CA PHE A 11 11.19 4.95 -6.88
C PHE A 11 11.28 5.90 -8.06
N SER A 12 12.46 6.52 -8.24
CA SER A 12 12.69 7.45 -9.34
C SER A 12 12.80 6.76 -10.69
N PHE A 13 12.17 7.35 -11.72
CA PHE A 13 12.20 6.89 -13.09
C PHE A 13 13.39 7.44 -13.90
N GLN A 14 14.59 7.45 -13.32
CA GLN A 14 15.82 7.94 -13.96
C GLN A 14 16.52 6.85 -14.78
N GLY A 15 17.06 7.23 -15.95
CA GLY A 15 17.80 6.30 -16.83
C GLY A 15 16.97 5.09 -17.26
N ILE A 16 15.66 5.28 -17.46
CA ILE A 16 14.73 4.23 -17.86
C ILE A 16 14.61 4.21 -19.36
N GLU A 17 14.77 3.03 -19.96
CA GLU A 17 14.56 2.77 -21.38
C GLU A 17 13.10 2.42 -21.68
N ARG A 18 12.48 1.61 -20.81
CA ARG A 18 11.14 1.08 -21.06
C ARG A 18 10.42 0.69 -19.77
N VAL A 19 9.11 0.88 -19.77
CA VAL A 19 8.20 0.37 -18.76
C VAL A 19 7.17 -0.53 -19.41
N ASP A 20 7.10 -1.81 -18.99
CA ASP A 20 6.08 -2.75 -19.44
C ASP A 20 4.99 -2.83 -18.36
N ILE A 21 3.74 -2.64 -18.75
CA ILE A 21 2.58 -2.81 -17.88
C ILE A 21 1.79 -4.02 -18.38
N MET A 22 1.81 -5.11 -17.61
CA MET A 22 1.06 -6.32 -17.90
C MET A 22 -0.22 -6.32 -17.07
N ARG A 23 -1.36 -6.39 -17.71
CA ARG A 23 -2.68 -6.42 -17.07
C ARG A 23 -3.09 -7.84 -16.71
N GLY A 24 -3.98 -7.96 -15.73
CA GLY A 24 -4.46 -9.25 -15.23
C GLY A 24 -3.41 -10.08 -14.49
N PRO A 25 -3.78 -11.25 -13.96
CA PRO A 25 -2.90 -12.07 -13.14
C PRO A 25 -1.66 -12.57 -13.89
N GLN A 26 -0.49 -12.34 -13.30
CA GLN A 26 0.80 -12.81 -13.82
C GLN A 26 1.45 -13.85 -12.88
N GLY A 27 0.62 -14.53 -12.07
CA GLY A 27 1.07 -15.43 -11.01
C GLY A 27 1.95 -16.59 -11.45
N THR A 28 1.77 -17.12 -12.66
CA THR A 28 2.51 -18.28 -13.15
C THR A 28 4.02 -18.04 -13.25
N LEU A 29 4.46 -16.91 -13.80
CA LEU A 29 5.88 -16.59 -13.92
C LEU A 29 6.40 -15.74 -12.76
N TYR A 30 5.59 -14.84 -12.22
CA TYR A 30 6.03 -13.84 -11.25
C TYR A 30 5.55 -14.11 -9.81
N GLY A 31 4.69 -15.11 -9.60
CA GLY A 31 4.29 -15.58 -8.27
C GLY A 31 3.33 -14.67 -7.52
N ARG A 32 3.55 -14.56 -6.22
CA ARG A 32 2.66 -13.85 -5.30
C ARG A 32 2.50 -12.36 -5.61
N ASN A 33 1.38 -11.78 -5.18
CA ASN A 33 1.08 -10.35 -5.26
C ASN A 33 0.95 -9.77 -6.68
N THR A 34 0.74 -10.64 -7.70
CA THR A 34 0.61 -10.24 -9.11
C THR A 34 -0.81 -10.49 -9.65
N MET A 35 -1.85 -10.27 -8.82
CA MET A 35 -3.25 -10.54 -9.17
C MET A 35 -3.85 -9.52 -10.14
N GLY A 36 -3.56 -8.23 -9.93
CA GLY A 36 -4.10 -7.14 -10.75
C GLY A 36 -3.27 -6.84 -11.99
N GLY A 37 -2.00 -7.20 -11.96
CA GLY A 37 -1.03 -6.93 -13.03
C GLY A 37 0.39 -6.88 -12.52
N LEU A 38 1.30 -6.47 -13.40
CA LEU A 38 2.72 -6.32 -13.11
C LEU A 38 3.28 -5.12 -13.86
N VAL A 39 4.07 -4.29 -13.18
CA VAL A 39 4.85 -3.22 -13.78
C VAL A 39 6.32 -3.64 -13.79
N ARG A 40 6.95 -3.65 -14.98
CA ARG A 40 8.36 -3.96 -15.17
C ARG A 40 9.08 -2.73 -15.70
N VAL A 41 10.13 -2.34 -15.01
CA VAL A 41 10.95 -1.19 -15.38
C VAL A 41 12.30 -1.69 -15.89
N PHE A 42 12.70 -1.24 -17.06
CA PHE A 42 13.98 -1.54 -17.68
C PHE A 42 14.81 -0.28 -17.74
N THR A 43 15.98 -0.32 -17.13
CA THR A 43 16.99 0.75 -17.28
C THR A 43 17.78 0.55 -18.57
N ALA A 44 18.27 1.63 -19.15
CA ALA A 44 19.09 1.60 -20.35
C ALA A 44 20.32 0.69 -20.17
N ASP A 45 20.67 -0.07 -21.22
CA ASP A 45 21.84 -0.97 -21.20
C ASP A 45 23.13 -0.14 -21.33
N PRO A 46 24.01 -0.09 -20.30
CA PRO A 46 25.19 0.76 -20.33
C PRO A 46 26.25 0.32 -21.36
N ILE A 47 26.11 -0.84 -22.01
CA ILE A 47 26.97 -1.26 -23.09
C ILE A 47 26.62 -0.54 -24.41
N THR A 48 25.34 -0.22 -24.61
CA THR A 48 24.82 0.33 -25.87
C THR A 48 24.50 1.82 -25.80
N HIS A 49 24.25 2.33 -24.58
CA HIS A 49 24.02 3.76 -24.35
C HIS A 49 25.31 4.50 -24.08
N HIS A 50 25.41 5.74 -24.58
CA HIS A 50 26.58 6.60 -24.44
C HIS A 50 26.15 7.98 -23.96
N GLY A 51 27.11 8.76 -23.45
CA GLY A 51 26.90 10.14 -23.06
C GLY A 51 26.33 10.29 -21.61
N THR A 52 25.86 11.47 -21.34
CA THR A 52 25.33 11.88 -20.06
C THR A 52 23.98 12.57 -20.24
N ASP A 53 22.97 12.09 -19.51
CA ASP A 53 21.67 12.73 -19.41
C ASP A 53 21.64 13.56 -18.12
N VAL A 54 21.29 14.84 -18.22
CA VAL A 54 21.04 15.74 -17.09
C VAL A 54 19.63 16.27 -17.20
N SER A 55 18.92 16.34 -16.11
CA SER A 55 17.61 17.00 -16.03
C SER A 55 17.51 17.84 -14.78
N ALA A 56 16.89 18.99 -14.87
CA ALA A 56 16.54 19.84 -13.73
C ALA A 56 15.21 20.53 -14.01
N GLY A 57 14.46 20.80 -12.96
CA GLY A 57 13.20 21.50 -13.09
C GLY A 57 12.76 22.18 -11.81
N ILE A 58 11.95 23.21 -12.00
CA ILE A 58 11.29 23.96 -10.94
C ILE A 58 9.81 24.12 -11.28
N GLY A 59 8.98 24.09 -10.25
CA GLY A 59 7.55 24.32 -10.41
C GLY A 59 6.97 25.01 -9.19
N THR A 60 5.74 25.48 -9.31
CA THR A 60 5.03 26.11 -8.20
C THR A 60 3.52 25.90 -8.31
N GLY A 61 2.84 25.87 -7.17
CA GLY A 61 1.38 25.92 -7.12
C GLY A 61 0.84 27.32 -7.35
N TRP A 62 -0.31 27.45 -8.04
CA TRP A 62 -0.90 28.73 -8.44
C TRP A 62 -1.15 29.70 -7.26
N GLN A 63 -1.65 29.21 -6.14
CA GLN A 63 -2.06 30.07 -5.03
C GLN A 63 -1.29 29.81 -3.73
N GLN A 64 -0.63 28.67 -3.61
CA GLN A 64 -0.05 28.22 -2.34
C GLN A 64 1.46 28.37 -2.23
N ARG A 65 2.12 28.98 -3.24
CA ARG A 65 3.58 29.17 -3.29
C ARG A 65 4.36 27.94 -2.83
N ALA A 66 3.90 26.76 -3.26
CA ALA A 66 4.56 25.49 -2.99
C ALA A 66 5.58 25.22 -4.10
N MET A 67 6.86 25.37 -3.82
CA MET A 67 7.90 25.08 -4.81
C MET A 67 8.07 23.57 -4.97
N GLN A 68 8.16 23.15 -6.21
CA GLN A 68 8.65 21.85 -6.65
C GLN A 68 10.02 22.03 -7.29
N ARG A 69 10.94 21.13 -7.00
CA ARG A 69 12.29 21.16 -7.52
C ARG A 69 12.79 19.73 -7.74
N HIS A 70 13.43 19.49 -8.87
CA HIS A 70 14.11 18.23 -9.12
C HIS A 70 15.38 18.46 -9.91
N ALA A 71 16.33 17.57 -9.70
CA ALA A 71 17.54 17.50 -10.47
C ALA A 71 17.96 16.04 -10.57
N ALA A 72 18.48 15.63 -11.74
CA ALA A 72 18.96 14.28 -11.92
C ALA A 72 20.02 14.22 -13.02
N PHE A 73 20.86 13.20 -12.92
CA PHE A 73 21.81 12.86 -13.97
C PHE A 73 21.96 11.36 -14.13
N THR A 74 22.35 10.91 -15.31
CA THR A 74 22.80 9.54 -15.58
C THR A 74 23.92 9.60 -16.61
N THR A 75 25.07 9.04 -16.27
CA THR A 75 26.25 8.97 -17.14
C THR A 75 26.51 7.52 -17.53
N TYR A 76 26.89 7.29 -18.80
CA TYR A 76 27.20 5.97 -19.36
C TYR A 76 28.66 5.92 -19.76
N LEU A 77 29.43 5.07 -19.09
CA LEU A 77 30.87 4.90 -19.24
C LEU A 77 31.19 3.53 -19.86
N HIS A 78 32.23 3.48 -20.67
CA HIS A 78 32.69 2.26 -21.34
C HIS A 78 34.15 1.98 -20.92
N PRO A 79 34.36 1.41 -19.70
CA PRO A 79 35.70 1.23 -19.14
C PRO A 79 36.54 0.22 -19.91
N ALA A 80 35.91 -0.71 -20.62
CA ALA A 80 36.60 -1.67 -21.50
C ALA A 80 35.65 -2.16 -22.61
N ASN A 81 36.20 -2.85 -23.59
CA ASN A 81 35.40 -3.50 -24.62
C ASN A 81 34.41 -4.50 -23.99
N ARG A 82 33.15 -4.50 -24.46
CA ARG A 82 32.05 -5.33 -23.95
C ARG A 82 31.67 -5.07 -22.49
N MET A 83 32.13 -3.96 -21.93
CA MET A 83 31.77 -3.49 -20.60
C MET A 83 31.06 -2.15 -20.66
N GLY A 84 30.01 -1.99 -19.88
CA GLY A 84 29.32 -0.72 -19.66
C GLY A 84 29.04 -0.48 -18.18
N LEU A 85 29.15 0.78 -17.78
CA LEU A 85 28.84 1.25 -16.44
C LEU A 85 27.94 2.46 -16.54
N SER A 86 26.77 2.44 -15.89
CA SER A 86 25.98 3.64 -15.69
C SER A 86 25.97 4.06 -14.22
N ILE A 87 26.11 5.36 -14.00
CA ILE A 87 26.04 5.99 -12.68
C ILE A 87 25.02 7.10 -12.78
N GLY A 88 24.01 7.08 -11.91
CA GLY A 88 22.99 8.11 -11.87
C GLY A 88 22.64 8.51 -10.46
N GLY A 89 22.11 9.73 -10.32
CA GLY A 89 21.62 10.26 -9.06
C GLY A 89 20.50 11.25 -9.29
N TYR A 90 19.65 11.43 -8.28
CA TYR A 90 18.54 12.37 -8.32
C TYR A 90 18.26 13.01 -6.97
N TYR A 91 17.62 14.15 -7.02
CA TYR A 91 17.00 14.85 -5.91
C TYR A 91 15.63 15.38 -6.34
N GLU A 92 14.64 15.22 -5.50
CA GLU A 92 13.29 15.75 -5.67
C GLU A 92 12.84 16.40 -4.35
N GLY A 93 12.20 17.56 -4.43
CA GLY A 93 11.68 18.25 -3.25
C GLY A 93 10.40 19.01 -3.56
N GLU A 94 9.47 18.98 -2.62
CA GLU A 94 8.18 19.68 -2.68
C GLU A 94 7.88 20.33 -1.34
N ASP A 95 7.57 21.65 -1.35
CA ASP A 95 7.24 22.39 -0.11
C ASP A 95 5.86 22.05 0.44
N GLY A 96 5.01 21.35 -0.35
CA GLY A 96 3.65 20.95 -0.01
C GLY A 96 2.62 22.06 -0.22
N TYR A 97 1.36 21.66 -0.35
CA TYR A 97 0.22 22.52 -0.64
C TYR A 97 -0.72 22.70 0.55
N PHE A 98 -0.82 21.69 1.42
CA PHE A 98 -1.87 21.62 2.44
C PHE A 98 -1.36 22.12 3.80
N LYS A 99 -1.92 23.25 4.24
CA LYS A 99 -1.54 23.87 5.51
C LYS A 99 -2.28 23.21 6.66
N ASN A 100 -1.53 22.71 7.64
CA ASN A 100 -2.06 22.29 8.93
C ASN A 100 -2.33 23.53 9.79
N GLN A 101 -3.59 23.76 10.13
CA GLN A 101 -4.02 24.99 10.84
C GLN A 101 -3.59 24.97 12.31
N ALA A 102 -3.43 23.81 12.93
CA ALA A 102 -2.95 23.69 14.30
C ALA A 102 -1.49 24.14 14.45
N THR A 103 -0.63 23.84 13.45
CA THR A 103 0.81 24.13 13.51
C THR A 103 1.25 25.28 12.62
N GLY A 104 0.40 25.72 11.69
CA GLY A 104 0.73 26.73 10.68
C GLY A 104 1.65 26.26 9.56
N LYS A 105 2.14 25.00 9.58
CA LYS A 105 3.09 24.41 8.62
C LYS A 105 2.39 23.58 7.55
N LYS A 106 3.08 23.31 6.44
CA LYS A 106 2.60 22.40 5.40
C LYS A 106 2.71 20.95 5.87
N GLN A 107 1.67 20.14 5.56
CA GLN A 107 1.54 18.74 6.03
C GLN A 107 1.85 17.70 4.94
N ASP A 108 2.20 18.12 3.74
CA ASP A 108 2.50 17.28 2.58
C ASP A 108 3.85 17.63 1.93
N ALA A 109 4.73 18.34 2.63
CA ALA A 109 6.09 18.59 2.17
C ALA A 109 6.89 17.30 2.09
N SER A 110 7.67 17.13 1.03
CA SER A 110 8.49 15.94 0.81
C SER A 110 9.86 16.27 0.22
N GLU A 111 10.84 15.45 0.56
CA GLU A 111 12.17 15.45 -0.04
C GLU A 111 12.60 14.01 -0.27
N ALA A 112 13.12 13.72 -1.45
CA ALA A 112 13.66 12.42 -1.81
C ALA A 112 14.93 12.58 -2.62
N GLY A 113 15.83 11.61 -2.51
CA GLY A 113 17.03 11.56 -3.31
C GLY A 113 17.61 10.16 -3.31
N GLY A 114 18.41 9.87 -4.32
CA GLY A 114 19.00 8.56 -4.47
C GLY A 114 20.11 8.50 -5.51
N ALA A 115 20.76 7.36 -5.53
CA ALA A 115 21.78 7.04 -6.50
C ALA A 115 21.59 5.61 -7.02
N ARG A 116 21.94 5.39 -8.26
CA ARG A 116 21.92 4.08 -8.92
C ARG A 116 23.21 3.84 -9.67
N LEU A 117 23.66 2.60 -9.61
CA LEU A 117 24.79 2.09 -10.37
C LEU A 117 24.35 0.82 -11.09
N ARG A 118 24.68 0.69 -12.37
CA ARG A 118 24.53 -0.54 -13.14
C ARG A 118 25.81 -0.82 -13.89
N TRP A 119 26.34 -2.02 -13.70
CA TRP A 119 27.48 -2.55 -14.45
C TRP A 119 27.03 -3.75 -15.26
N SER A 120 27.34 -3.74 -16.56
CA SER A 120 27.03 -4.81 -17.49
C SER A 120 28.31 -5.27 -18.17
N TRP A 121 28.51 -6.57 -18.24
CA TRP A 121 29.67 -7.18 -18.85
C TRP A 121 29.28 -8.40 -19.70
N ARG A 122 29.85 -8.46 -20.92
CA ARG A 122 29.70 -9.59 -21.84
C ARG A 122 31.07 -10.24 -22.07
N PRO A 123 31.57 -11.08 -21.11
CA PRO A 123 32.89 -11.71 -21.24
C PRO A 123 33.02 -12.53 -22.52
N THR A 124 31.94 -13.11 -22.99
CA THR A 124 31.82 -13.82 -24.26
C THR A 124 30.51 -13.48 -24.96
N ASP A 125 30.30 -13.93 -26.18
CA ASP A 125 29.05 -13.73 -26.91
C ASP A 125 27.85 -14.51 -26.29
N VAL A 126 28.14 -15.49 -25.47
CA VAL A 126 27.13 -16.36 -24.84
C VAL A 126 26.91 -16.08 -23.36
N VAL A 127 27.75 -15.26 -22.72
CA VAL A 127 27.62 -14.92 -21.30
C VAL A 127 27.38 -13.45 -21.11
N LYS A 128 26.35 -13.09 -20.38
CA LYS A 128 26.05 -11.72 -19.94
C LYS A 128 25.95 -11.70 -18.41
N ILE A 129 26.60 -10.72 -17.79
CA ILE A 129 26.55 -10.45 -16.37
C ILE A 129 26.07 -9.01 -16.18
N ASP A 130 25.00 -8.82 -15.40
CA ASP A 130 24.48 -7.51 -15.01
C ASP A 130 24.53 -7.41 -13.48
N TRP A 131 25.15 -6.36 -12.96
CA TRP A 131 25.07 -6.01 -11.54
C TRP A 131 24.46 -4.64 -11.39
N THR A 132 23.52 -4.51 -10.45
CA THR A 132 22.85 -3.25 -10.12
C THR A 132 22.91 -3.00 -8.62
N ALA A 133 23.10 -1.74 -8.24
CA ALA A 133 22.96 -1.28 -6.88
C ALA A 133 22.24 0.06 -6.86
N SER A 134 21.34 0.29 -5.91
CA SER A 134 20.68 1.58 -5.72
C SER A 134 20.43 1.84 -4.24
N TYR A 135 20.47 3.11 -3.87
CA TYR A 135 20.03 3.59 -2.58
C TYR A 135 19.11 4.79 -2.77
N GLU A 136 18.00 4.77 -2.08
CA GLU A 136 17.01 5.85 -2.10
C GLU A 136 16.65 6.24 -0.66
N HIS A 137 16.49 7.52 -0.42
CA HIS A 137 16.04 8.07 0.85
C HIS A 137 14.89 9.06 0.60
N SER A 138 13.81 8.95 1.40
CA SER A 138 12.74 9.94 1.41
C SER A 138 12.43 10.40 2.84
N ASN A 139 12.00 11.66 2.96
CA ASN A 139 11.55 12.28 4.20
C ASN A 139 10.31 13.14 3.87
N GLU A 140 9.18 12.78 4.45
CA GLU A 140 7.90 13.34 4.08
C GLU A 140 7.11 13.76 5.31
N LYS A 141 6.38 14.86 5.20
CA LYS A 141 5.20 15.11 6.01
C LYS A 141 4.09 14.22 5.48
N ALA A 142 3.36 13.55 6.36
CA ALA A 142 2.40 12.53 5.98
C ALA A 142 0.99 12.87 6.45
N CYS A 143 0.00 12.15 5.90
CA CYS A 143 -1.38 12.18 6.36
C CYS A 143 -2.03 13.56 6.32
N PRO A 144 -2.05 14.30 5.18
CA PRO A 144 -2.72 15.60 5.09
C PRO A 144 -4.24 15.42 5.02
N TYR A 145 -4.84 14.87 6.08
CA TYR A 145 -6.25 14.50 6.13
C TYR A 145 -7.10 15.67 6.63
N TYR A 146 -8.10 16.03 5.84
CA TYR A 146 -9.12 17.05 6.15
C TYR A 146 -10.30 16.41 6.82
N LEU A 147 -10.78 16.99 7.91
CA LEU A 147 -12.02 16.56 8.56
C LEU A 147 -13.21 16.95 7.70
N LEU A 148 -14.02 15.98 7.25
CA LEU A 148 -15.22 16.23 6.42
C LEU A 148 -16.50 16.29 7.24
N GLY A 149 -16.55 15.67 8.41
CA GLY A 149 -17.73 15.60 9.25
C GLY A 149 -17.65 14.47 10.26
N ASN A 150 -18.73 14.29 10.99
CA ASN A 150 -18.91 13.21 11.95
C ASN A 150 -19.69 12.06 11.32
N THR A 151 -19.44 10.84 11.76
CA THR A 151 -20.23 9.66 11.42
C THR A 151 -21.14 9.30 12.57
N SER A 152 -22.38 8.87 12.26
CA SER A 152 -23.38 8.49 13.28
C SER A 152 -23.00 7.23 14.06
N ASP A 153 -22.02 6.46 13.61
CA ASP A 153 -21.74 5.11 14.12
C ASP A 153 -20.81 5.10 15.32
N PHE A 154 -20.18 6.24 15.65
CA PHE A 154 -19.40 6.38 16.87
C PHE A 154 -20.30 6.91 17.99
N ALA A 155 -21.17 6.04 18.46
CA ALA A 155 -22.02 6.37 19.58
C ALA A 155 -21.19 6.58 20.84
N GLN A 156 -21.44 7.69 21.50
CA GLN A 156 -21.17 7.95 22.90
C GLN A 156 -19.75 8.37 23.28
N GLY A 157 -19.54 9.63 23.33
CA GLY A 157 -18.55 10.26 24.18
C GLY A 157 -17.55 11.20 23.49
N TYR A 158 -17.39 11.08 22.20
CA TYR A 158 -16.46 11.94 21.47
C TYR A 158 -17.20 12.79 20.43
N ASN A 159 -17.60 13.97 20.81
CA ASN A 159 -18.31 14.89 19.92
C ASN A 159 -17.35 15.97 19.43
N THR A 160 -16.98 15.97 18.16
CA THR A 160 -16.15 16.99 17.52
C THR A 160 -16.67 18.39 17.67
N ALA A 161 -17.99 18.60 17.74
CA ALA A 161 -18.58 19.91 17.98
C ALA A 161 -18.21 20.45 19.38
N ALA A 162 -18.06 19.57 20.37
CA ALA A 162 -17.61 19.94 21.71
C ALA A 162 -16.09 20.22 21.78
N ASN A 163 -15.31 19.68 20.82
CA ASN A 163 -13.85 19.70 20.83
C ASN A 163 -13.25 20.75 19.89
N GLY A 164 -14.07 21.59 19.25
CA GLY A 164 -13.63 22.72 18.44
C GLY A 164 -12.98 22.36 17.10
N ALA A 165 -13.04 21.11 16.66
CA ALA A 165 -12.52 20.71 15.38
C ALA A 165 -13.39 21.27 14.24
N ALA A 166 -12.79 22.06 13.34
CA ALA A 166 -13.51 22.69 12.25
C ALA A 166 -13.63 21.77 11.04
N ILE A 167 -14.87 21.50 10.62
CA ILE A 167 -15.13 20.76 9.38
C ILE A 167 -14.52 21.50 8.18
N GLY A 168 -13.87 20.77 7.29
CA GLY A 168 -13.20 21.30 6.11
C GLY A 168 -11.77 21.75 6.36
N THR A 169 -11.20 21.50 7.54
CA THR A 169 -9.84 21.88 7.92
C THR A 169 -8.94 20.67 8.13
N LEU A 170 -7.64 20.92 8.09
CA LEU A 170 -6.55 19.99 8.44
C LEU A 170 -5.91 20.51 9.73
N GLU A 171 -6.04 19.78 10.83
CA GLU A 171 -5.66 20.27 12.17
C GLU A 171 -5.04 19.17 13.04
N GLN A 172 -3.90 18.65 12.66
CA GLN A 172 -3.15 17.71 13.49
C GLN A 172 -2.29 18.46 14.51
N ASN A 173 -2.46 18.16 15.80
CA ASN A 173 -1.62 18.72 16.85
C ASN A 173 -0.20 18.13 16.82
N ARG A 174 -0.05 16.85 16.47
CA ARG A 174 1.22 16.12 16.30
C ARG A 174 1.44 15.77 14.83
N PRO A 175 2.17 16.62 14.04
CA PRO A 175 2.29 16.41 12.60
C PRO A 175 2.85 15.05 12.23
N SER A 176 2.11 14.30 11.44
CA SER A 176 2.52 13.00 10.94
C SER A 176 3.72 13.13 9.99
N THR A 177 4.66 12.18 10.08
CA THR A 177 5.88 12.14 9.26
C THR A 177 6.19 10.72 8.81
N TYR A 178 6.81 10.61 7.63
CA TYR A 178 7.32 9.34 7.12
C TYR A 178 8.74 9.52 6.60
N ARG A 179 9.63 8.61 6.98
CA ARG A 179 11.02 8.54 6.49
C ARG A 179 11.32 7.14 6.05
N ARG A 180 12.06 7.01 4.95
CA ARG A 180 12.40 5.72 4.37
C ARG A 180 13.80 5.74 3.78
N GLY A 181 14.55 4.66 3.99
CA GLY A 181 15.76 4.33 3.25
C GLY A 181 15.62 2.95 2.62
N VAL A 182 15.89 2.83 1.32
CA VAL A 182 15.85 1.54 0.59
C VAL A 182 17.16 1.33 -0.12
N PHE A 183 17.87 0.27 0.25
CA PHE A 183 19.03 -0.21 -0.48
C PHE A 183 18.67 -1.47 -1.26
N ASN A 184 18.96 -1.49 -2.55
CA ASN A 184 18.76 -2.64 -3.42
C ASN A 184 20.06 -2.99 -4.13
N THR A 185 20.38 -4.27 -4.20
CA THR A 185 21.44 -4.76 -5.08
C THR A 185 21.06 -6.11 -5.66
N GLY A 186 21.54 -6.39 -6.85
CA GLY A 186 21.29 -7.67 -7.50
C GLY A 186 22.25 -7.95 -8.62
N ILE A 187 22.57 -9.22 -8.80
CA ILE A 187 23.38 -9.74 -9.87
C ILE A 187 22.58 -10.70 -10.72
N GLY A 188 22.59 -10.50 -12.02
CA GLY A 188 21.99 -11.40 -13.02
C GLY A 188 23.07 -11.99 -13.91
N VAL A 189 23.01 -13.30 -14.11
CA VAL A 189 23.89 -14.02 -15.04
C VAL A 189 23.03 -14.73 -16.06
N GLU A 190 23.27 -14.48 -17.34
CA GLU A 190 22.66 -15.19 -18.47
C GLU A 190 23.74 -15.92 -19.24
N HIS A 191 23.58 -17.25 -19.40
CA HIS A 191 24.46 -18.09 -20.19
C HIS A 191 23.65 -18.78 -21.31
N ARG A 192 23.93 -18.42 -22.56
CA ARG A 192 23.31 -18.99 -23.76
C ARG A 192 24.07 -20.24 -24.18
N LEU A 193 23.47 -21.38 -23.89
CA LEU A 193 23.93 -22.68 -24.34
C LEU A 193 23.29 -23.05 -25.70
N PRO A 194 23.83 -23.99 -26.46
CA PRO A 194 23.28 -24.35 -27.78
C PRO A 194 21.81 -24.81 -27.75
N LYS A 195 21.37 -25.45 -26.67
CA LYS A 195 20.02 -26.03 -26.53
C LYS A 195 19.12 -25.30 -25.54
N LEU A 196 19.64 -24.39 -24.74
CA LEU A 196 18.87 -23.63 -23.76
C LEU A 196 19.63 -22.37 -23.29
N THR A 197 18.94 -21.46 -22.66
CA THR A 197 19.52 -20.34 -21.93
C THR A 197 19.32 -20.55 -20.44
N LEU A 198 20.41 -20.56 -19.68
CA LEU A 198 20.37 -20.52 -18.23
C LEU A 198 20.38 -19.06 -17.76
N SER A 199 19.48 -18.69 -16.86
CA SER A 199 19.52 -17.38 -16.19
C SER A 199 19.42 -17.55 -14.69
N SER A 200 20.25 -16.84 -13.93
CA SER A 200 20.24 -16.75 -12.47
C SER A 200 20.16 -15.29 -12.07
N ILE A 201 19.30 -14.96 -11.11
CA ILE A 201 19.15 -13.61 -10.58
C ILE A 201 19.13 -13.69 -9.05
N THR A 202 20.23 -13.25 -8.44
CA THR A 202 20.33 -13.10 -6.98
C THR A 202 20.08 -11.64 -6.62
N ALA A 203 19.22 -11.36 -5.65
CA ALA A 203 18.92 -10.01 -5.23
C ALA A 203 18.85 -9.87 -3.70
N TYR A 204 19.27 -8.72 -3.21
CA TYR A 204 19.17 -8.31 -1.83
C TYR A 204 18.50 -6.93 -1.75
N GLN A 205 17.55 -6.80 -0.82
CA GLN A 205 16.91 -5.53 -0.49
C GLN A 205 16.97 -5.30 1.02
N ARG A 206 17.33 -4.09 1.43
CA ARG A 206 17.19 -3.59 2.79
C ARG A 206 16.26 -2.40 2.80
N LEU A 207 15.25 -2.43 3.67
CA LEU A 207 14.32 -1.34 3.94
C LEU A 207 14.45 -0.95 5.41
N ASP A 208 14.66 0.34 5.64
CA ASP A 208 14.60 0.97 6.96
C ASP A 208 13.56 2.10 6.88
N ASP A 209 12.45 2.02 7.60
CA ASP A 209 11.46 3.09 7.62
C ASP A 209 10.99 3.48 9.01
N ARG A 210 10.43 4.69 9.10
CA ARG A 210 9.81 5.22 10.31
C ARG A 210 8.59 6.05 9.94
N LEU A 211 7.42 5.59 10.36
CA LEU A 211 6.17 6.32 10.34
C LEU A 211 5.87 6.83 11.76
N PHE A 212 5.70 8.15 11.91
CA PHE A 212 5.04 8.73 13.07
C PHE A 212 3.68 9.26 12.60
N MET A 213 2.62 8.89 13.26
CA MET A 213 1.25 9.24 12.85
C MET A 213 0.43 9.67 14.05
N ASP A 214 -0.13 10.87 13.96
CA ASP A 214 -1.25 11.32 14.75
C ASP A 214 -2.47 10.50 14.33
N GLN A 215 -3.04 9.71 15.23
CA GLN A 215 -4.06 8.72 14.88
C GLN A 215 -5.48 9.27 14.96
N ASP A 216 -5.69 10.34 15.70
CA ASP A 216 -6.99 11.02 15.76
C ASP A 216 -7.13 12.10 14.66
N PHE A 217 -6.01 12.53 14.05
CA PHE A 217 -5.94 13.50 12.96
C PHE A 217 -6.58 14.86 13.27
N THR A 218 -6.70 15.22 14.57
CA THR A 218 -7.38 16.43 15.04
C THR A 218 -6.46 17.32 15.89
N ARG A 219 -7.02 18.37 16.51
CA ARG A 219 -6.29 19.18 17.49
C ARG A 219 -6.14 18.51 18.84
N GLN A 220 -6.90 17.47 19.10
CA GLN A 220 -6.89 16.80 20.37
C GLN A 220 -5.62 15.97 20.54
N ASP A 221 -5.18 15.82 21.78
CA ASP A 221 -3.99 15.04 22.11
C ASP A 221 -4.38 13.66 22.62
N ILE A 222 -4.98 12.82 21.74
CA ILE A 222 -5.51 11.52 22.15
C ILE A 222 -4.42 10.47 22.09
N PHE A 223 -3.90 10.15 20.90
CA PHE A 223 -2.87 9.15 20.77
C PHE A 223 -2.09 9.24 19.46
N SER A 224 -0.88 8.73 19.49
CA SER A 224 -0.04 8.59 18.30
C SER A 224 0.51 7.19 18.14
N LEU A 225 0.86 6.85 16.91
CA LEU A 225 1.56 5.63 16.51
C LEU A 225 2.95 5.99 15.99
N CYS A 226 3.99 5.30 16.49
CA CYS A 226 5.32 5.37 15.92
C CYS A 226 5.73 3.98 15.44
N GLN A 227 5.71 3.73 14.12
CA GLN A 227 6.12 2.45 13.53
C GLN A 227 7.53 2.59 12.94
N LYS A 228 8.45 1.75 13.39
CA LYS A 228 9.80 1.61 12.83
C LYS A 228 9.94 0.21 12.27
N GLN A 229 10.36 0.09 11.02
CA GLN A 229 10.53 -1.19 10.35
C GLN A 229 11.95 -1.35 9.82
N HIS A 230 12.48 -2.56 9.97
CA HIS A 230 13.75 -2.99 9.42
C HIS A 230 13.52 -4.32 8.69
N ALA A 231 13.61 -4.29 7.37
CA ALA A 231 13.46 -5.50 6.56
C ALA A 231 14.73 -5.81 5.79
N ASN A 232 15.14 -7.07 5.83
CA ASN A 232 16.19 -7.62 4.96
C ASN A 232 15.57 -8.74 4.14
N THR A 233 15.71 -8.67 2.82
CA THR A 233 15.15 -9.65 1.89
C THR A 233 16.23 -10.14 0.96
N VAL A 234 16.38 -11.45 0.85
CA VAL A 234 17.22 -12.13 -0.15
C VAL A 234 16.32 -12.93 -1.06
N SER A 235 16.56 -12.91 -2.35
CA SER A 235 15.85 -13.75 -3.31
C SER A 235 16.78 -14.29 -4.38
N GLU A 236 16.46 -15.50 -4.86
CA GLU A 236 17.13 -16.17 -5.97
C GLU A 236 16.11 -16.71 -6.95
N GLU A 237 16.32 -16.47 -8.23
CA GLU A 237 15.59 -17.11 -9.32
C GLU A 237 16.54 -17.77 -10.28
N ILE A 238 16.37 -19.07 -10.51
CA ILE A 238 17.10 -19.83 -11.53
C ILE A 238 16.09 -20.28 -12.57
N ALA A 239 16.33 -19.93 -13.83
CA ALA A 239 15.44 -20.29 -14.93
C ALA A 239 16.20 -20.85 -16.13
N LEU A 240 15.63 -21.89 -16.69
CA LEU A 240 16.01 -22.47 -17.99
C LEU A 240 14.99 -22.04 -19.02
N LYS A 241 15.46 -21.53 -20.16
CA LYS A 241 14.61 -21.05 -21.25
C LYS A 241 14.98 -21.77 -22.54
N SER A 242 13.99 -22.02 -23.39
CA SER A 242 14.25 -22.52 -24.75
C SER A 242 15.16 -21.57 -25.52
N PRO A 243 15.97 -22.06 -26.50
CA PRO A 243 16.77 -21.20 -27.34
C PRO A 243 15.91 -20.18 -28.09
N ALA A 244 16.44 -18.97 -28.33
CA ALA A 244 15.75 -17.93 -29.11
C ALA A 244 15.46 -18.38 -30.57
N SER A 245 16.25 -19.30 -31.10
CA SER A 245 16.09 -19.90 -32.43
C SER A 245 14.89 -20.86 -32.55
N ASN A 246 14.34 -21.36 -31.43
CA ASN A 246 13.18 -22.26 -31.47
C ASN A 246 11.90 -21.47 -31.68
N SER A 247 11.44 -21.43 -32.94
CA SER A 247 10.28 -20.62 -33.31
C SER A 247 8.94 -21.32 -33.07
N ARG A 248 8.91 -22.65 -32.94
CA ARG A 248 7.65 -23.42 -32.83
C ARG A 248 7.24 -23.69 -31.38
N TRP A 249 8.21 -23.95 -30.50
CA TRP A 249 7.95 -24.26 -29.08
C TRP A 249 8.92 -23.47 -28.20
N THR A 250 8.41 -22.51 -27.48
CA THR A 250 9.17 -21.74 -26.51
C THR A 250 8.71 -22.13 -25.10
N TRP A 251 9.67 -22.27 -24.19
CA TRP A 251 9.36 -22.66 -22.83
C TRP A 251 10.32 -21.99 -21.83
N THR A 252 9.84 -21.83 -20.61
CA THR A 252 10.60 -21.38 -19.46
C THR A 252 10.24 -22.26 -18.27
N THR A 253 11.25 -22.84 -17.61
CA THR A 253 11.11 -23.62 -16.37
C THR A 253 12.07 -23.03 -15.35
N GLY A 254 11.62 -22.85 -14.12
CA GLY A 254 12.50 -22.28 -13.10
C GLY A 254 12.08 -22.56 -11.68
N ALA A 255 12.98 -22.21 -10.79
CA ALA A 255 12.78 -22.22 -9.34
C ALA A 255 13.01 -20.82 -8.79
N PHE A 256 12.24 -20.47 -7.77
CA PHE A 256 12.36 -19.21 -7.05
C PHE A 256 12.42 -19.48 -5.55
N GLY A 257 13.29 -18.76 -4.85
CA GLY A 257 13.40 -18.77 -3.41
C GLY A 257 13.52 -17.36 -2.85
N MET A 258 12.89 -17.10 -1.72
CA MET A 258 12.98 -15.79 -1.05
C MET A 258 12.88 -15.99 0.46
N TYR A 259 13.75 -15.28 1.18
CA TYR A 259 13.67 -15.11 2.62
C TYR A 259 13.61 -13.63 2.96
N GLN A 260 12.66 -13.26 3.81
CA GLN A 260 12.54 -11.92 4.36
C GLN A 260 12.55 -12.00 5.89
N SER A 261 13.40 -11.18 6.52
CA SER A 261 13.36 -10.90 7.95
C SER A 261 12.84 -9.49 8.14
N LEU A 262 11.63 -9.35 8.68
CA LEU A 262 11.03 -8.06 9.00
C LEU A 262 10.90 -7.94 10.52
N ARG A 263 11.45 -6.85 11.06
CA ARG A 263 11.25 -6.42 12.44
C ARG A 263 10.48 -5.11 12.44
N THR A 264 9.46 -5.03 13.27
CA THR A 264 8.64 -3.84 13.48
C THR A 264 8.63 -3.50 14.97
N ASP A 265 9.06 -2.30 15.34
CA ASP A 265 8.83 -1.69 16.63
C ASP A 265 7.70 -0.65 16.44
N CYS A 266 6.59 -0.80 17.18
CA CYS A 266 5.36 -0.07 16.89
C CYS A 266 4.68 0.43 18.18
N PRO A 267 5.28 1.35 18.96
CA PRO A 267 4.62 1.91 20.12
C PRO A 267 3.41 2.79 19.73
N VAL A 268 2.35 2.65 20.53
CA VAL A 268 1.17 3.53 20.57
C VAL A 268 1.18 4.22 21.91
N THR A 269 1.08 5.54 21.95
CA THR A 269 1.05 6.31 23.19
C THR A 269 -0.26 7.06 23.28
N PHE A 270 -1.03 6.83 24.34
CA PHE A 270 -2.17 7.66 24.73
C PHE A 270 -1.66 8.80 25.59
N TYR A 271 -2.07 10.02 25.28
CA TYR A 271 -1.75 11.23 26.02
C TYR A 271 -2.87 11.62 26.97
N GLY A 272 -2.75 12.70 27.71
CA GLY A 272 -3.72 13.08 28.76
C GLY A 272 -5.18 13.02 28.32
N GLU A 273 -5.55 13.68 27.19
CA GLU A 273 -6.92 13.61 26.63
C GLU A 273 -7.29 12.18 26.19
N GLY A 274 -6.32 11.42 25.74
CA GLY A 274 -6.50 10.01 25.40
C GLY A 274 -6.69 9.11 26.61
N VAL A 275 -6.03 9.41 27.72
CA VAL A 275 -6.26 8.71 29.01
C VAL A 275 -7.66 9.00 29.52
N ASP A 276 -8.13 10.26 29.44
CA ASP A 276 -9.52 10.63 29.79
C ASP A 276 -10.52 9.92 28.89
N TYR A 277 -10.24 9.79 27.60
CA TYR A 277 -11.04 8.99 26.67
C TYR A 277 -11.13 7.53 27.10
N LEU A 278 -10.00 6.88 27.43
CA LEU A 278 -9.98 5.50 27.91
C LEU A 278 -10.75 5.34 29.23
N ASN A 279 -10.60 6.28 30.17
CA ASN A 279 -11.32 6.29 31.44
C ASN A 279 -12.84 6.39 31.24
N THR A 280 -13.28 7.24 30.31
CA THR A 280 -14.69 7.37 29.93
C THR A 280 -15.24 6.07 29.35
N GLN A 281 -14.49 5.42 28.45
CA GLN A 281 -14.89 4.14 27.83
C GLN A 281 -14.96 3.00 28.87
N ILE A 282 -14.06 2.96 29.83
CA ILE A 282 -14.09 1.99 30.92
C ILE A 282 -15.30 2.26 31.79
N GLY A 283 -15.50 3.49 32.27
CA GLY A 283 -16.57 3.90 33.15
C GLY A 283 -17.97 3.60 32.60
N ALA A 284 -18.17 3.81 31.29
CA ALA A 284 -19.46 3.55 30.64
C ALA A 284 -19.92 2.07 30.69
N ASN A 285 -18.99 1.14 30.90
CA ASN A 285 -19.24 -0.30 30.91
C ASN A 285 -19.21 -0.90 32.35
N LEU A 286 -19.00 -0.07 33.36
CA LEU A 286 -18.93 -0.54 34.75
C LEU A 286 -20.30 -0.62 35.40
N PRO A 287 -20.52 -1.56 36.40
CA PRO A 287 -21.74 -1.67 37.15
C PRO A 287 -21.98 -0.44 38.03
N THR A 288 -23.23 -0.03 38.11
CA THR A 288 -23.68 1.05 39.00
C THR A 288 -24.14 0.55 40.38
N ARG A 289 -24.33 -0.77 40.51
CA ARG A 289 -24.71 -1.44 41.78
C ARG A 289 -24.02 -2.80 41.87
N PRO A 290 -22.98 -2.97 42.72
CA PRO A 290 -22.27 -1.91 43.45
C PRO A 290 -21.69 -0.86 42.51
N ALA A 291 -21.58 0.39 42.93
CA ALA A 291 -20.97 1.42 42.12
C ALA A 291 -19.46 1.18 42.08
N ILE A 292 -18.95 0.90 40.90
CA ILE A 292 -17.54 0.64 40.67
C ILE A 292 -16.97 1.81 39.82
N SER A 293 -15.83 2.35 40.25
CA SER A 293 -15.04 3.31 39.45
C SER A 293 -13.65 2.76 39.21
N ILE A 294 -13.19 2.91 38.00
CA ILE A 294 -11.82 2.55 37.59
C ILE A 294 -11.31 3.67 36.69
N ALA A 295 -10.14 4.21 37.01
CA ALA A 295 -9.52 5.25 36.24
C ALA A 295 -8.00 5.08 36.23
N PHE A 296 -7.36 5.25 35.07
CA PHE A 296 -5.92 5.34 34.98
C PHE A 296 -5.42 6.59 35.68
N THR A 297 -4.30 6.49 36.39
CA THR A 297 -3.72 7.59 37.18
C THR A 297 -2.55 8.28 36.47
N GLY A 298 -2.06 7.74 35.35
CA GLY A 298 -0.98 8.33 34.56
C GLY A 298 -1.47 9.38 33.57
N ASN A 299 -0.60 10.33 33.21
CA ASN A 299 -0.90 11.30 32.16
C ASN A 299 -0.70 10.73 30.74
N ASP A 300 0.25 9.79 30.59
CA ASP A 300 0.56 9.13 29.32
C ASP A 300 0.62 7.63 29.54
N ILE A 301 0.03 6.86 28.61
CA ILE A 301 0.04 5.41 28.63
C ILE A 301 0.68 4.88 27.35
N PRO A 302 1.96 4.48 27.39
CA PRO A 302 2.63 3.89 26.24
C PRO A 302 2.37 2.37 26.18
N PHE A 303 1.88 1.90 25.03
CA PHE A 303 1.84 0.49 24.66
C PHE A 303 2.95 0.23 23.65
N ALA A 304 3.99 -0.46 24.04
CA ALA A 304 5.05 -0.87 23.12
C ALA A 304 4.73 -2.22 22.48
N ALA A 305 5.11 -2.39 21.22
CA ALA A 305 5.13 -3.69 20.57
C ALA A 305 6.38 -3.87 19.76
N ARG A 306 6.97 -5.03 19.90
CA ARG A 306 8.08 -5.52 19.10
C ARG A 306 7.64 -6.79 18.39
N LEU A 307 7.66 -6.75 17.06
CA LEU A 307 7.20 -7.84 16.22
C LEU A 307 8.32 -8.28 15.30
N LYS A 308 8.53 -9.60 15.21
CA LYS A 308 9.40 -10.21 14.21
C LYS A 308 8.53 -11.06 13.31
N THR A 309 8.55 -10.78 12.01
CA THR A 309 7.73 -11.48 11.02
C THR A 309 8.61 -12.06 9.90
N PRO A 310 9.41 -13.09 10.17
CA PRO A 310 10.15 -13.78 9.12
C PRO A 310 9.21 -14.51 8.18
N SER A 311 9.54 -14.48 6.88
CA SER A 311 8.79 -15.20 5.85
C SER A 311 9.70 -15.87 4.85
N VAL A 312 9.27 -17.04 4.35
CA VAL A 312 9.90 -17.81 3.28
C VAL A 312 8.88 -17.98 2.16
N ASN A 313 9.31 -17.75 0.93
CA ASN A 313 8.55 -18.10 -0.25
C ASN A 313 9.44 -18.96 -1.16
N ALA A 314 8.94 -20.11 -1.59
CA ALA A 314 9.62 -21.00 -2.52
C ALA A 314 8.66 -21.44 -3.61
N ALA A 315 9.13 -21.52 -4.85
CA ALA A 315 8.26 -21.91 -5.96
C ALA A 315 8.99 -22.64 -7.07
N LEU A 316 8.26 -23.53 -7.75
CA LEU A 316 8.63 -24.13 -9.03
C LEU A 316 7.62 -23.68 -10.08
N PHE A 317 8.10 -23.30 -11.26
CA PHE A 317 7.24 -22.84 -12.32
C PHE A 317 7.66 -23.33 -13.71
N HIS A 318 6.67 -23.52 -14.55
CA HIS A 318 6.86 -23.86 -15.97
C HIS A 318 5.82 -23.16 -16.82
N GLN A 319 6.23 -22.64 -17.98
CA GLN A 319 5.35 -22.14 -19.01
C GLN A 319 5.86 -22.55 -20.37
N SER A 320 4.97 -23.12 -21.20
CA SER A 320 5.22 -23.46 -22.58
C SER A 320 4.27 -22.68 -23.50
N THR A 321 4.80 -22.18 -24.60
CA THR A 321 4.02 -21.61 -25.71
C THR A 321 4.34 -22.38 -26.99
N VAL A 322 3.32 -22.97 -27.62
CA VAL A 322 3.42 -23.75 -28.84
C VAL A 322 2.68 -23.05 -29.95
N LYS A 323 3.36 -22.80 -31.09
CA LYS A 323 2.73 -22.36 -32.33
C LYS A 323 2.09 -23.57 -33.00
N LEU A 324 0.78 -23.49 -33.18
CA LEU A 324 -0.05 -24.49 -33.85
C LEU A 324 -0.08 -24.23 -35.36
N VAL A 325 -1.24 -24.28 -35.97
CA VAL A 325 -1.45 -24.09 -37.42
C VAL A 325 -2.11 -22.72 -37.67
N GLY A 326 -1.75 -22.06 -38.79
CA GLY A 326 -2.49 -20.91 -39.28
C GLY A 326 -2.40 -19.65 -38.41
N GLY A 327 -1.28 -19.44 -37.68
CA GLY A 327 -1.11 -18.26 -36.82
C GLY A 327 -1.64 -18.44 -35.38
N LEU A 328 -2.25 -19.58 -35.06
CA LEU A 328 -2.71 -19.91 -33.72
C LEU A 328 -1.52 -20.34 -32.83
N SER A 329 -1.46 -19.84 -31.63
CA SER A 329 -0.54 -20.29 -30.59
C SER A 329 -1.27 -20.57 -29.27
N MET A 330 -0.78 -21.54 -28.52
CA MET A 330 -1.31 -21.94 -27.22
C MET A 330 -0.23 -21.79 -26.16
N THR A 331 -0.57 -21.12 -25.05
CA THR A 331 0.29 -21.03 -23.87
C THR A 331 -0.34 -21.79 -22.72
N ILE A 332 0.45 -22.65 -22.08
CA ILE A 332 0.07 -23.36 -20.84
C ILE A 332 1.17 -23.10 -19.82
N GLY A 333 0.77 -22.75 -18.62
CA GLY A 333 1.69 -22.51 -17.51
C GLY A 333 1.15 -23.04 -16.20
N LEU A 334 2.08 -23.40 -15.31
CA LEU A 334 1.79 -23.87 -13.97
C LEU A 334 2.90 -23.40 -13.01
N ARG A 335 2.49 -22.90 -11.84
CA ARG A 335 3.39 -22.63 -10.73
C ARG A 335 2.85 -23.26 -9.47
N LEU A 336 3.73 -23.89 -8.73
CA LEU A 336 3.51 -24.35 -7.36
C LEU A 336 4.27 -23.41 -6.43
N ASP A 337 3.56 -22.73 -5.55
CA ASP A 337 4.09 -21.71 -4.66
C ASP A 337 3.85 -22.12 -3.20
N TYR A 338 4.91 -22.08 -2.39
CA TYR A 338 4.89 -22.31 -0.95
C TYR A 338 5.19 -21.00 -0.23
N ASP A 339 4.35 -20.59 0.69
CA ASP A 339 4.53 -19.40 1.53
C ASP A 339 4.46 -19.80 3.00
N TYR A 340 5.52 -19.49 3.75
CA TYR A 340 5.61 -19.66 5.21
C TYR A 340 5.78 -18.31 5.86
N ARG A 341 5.03 -18.06 6.93
CA ARG A 341 5.09 -16.84 7.73
C ARG A 341 5.05 -17.14 9.20
N LYS A 342 5.88 -16.43 9.95
CA LYS A 342 5.89 -16.49 11.41
C LYS A 342 5.65 -15.09 11.97
N LEU A 343 5.01 -15.00 13.11
CA LEU A 343 4.91 -13.82 13.95
C LEU A 343 5.41 -14.17 15.34
N ASP A 344 6.50 -13.54 15.79
CA ASP A 344 6.89 -13.49 17.18
C ASP A 344 6.59 -12.07 17.69
N MET A 345 5.71 -11.96 18.66
CA MET A 345 5.22 -10.70 19.20
C MET A 345 5.50 -10.63 20.70
N THR A 346 6.04 -9.49 21.11
CA THR A 346 6.15 -9.07 22.51
C THR A 346 5.52 -7.68 22.59
N SER A 347 4.46 -7.51 23.38
CA SER A 347 3.85 -6.22 23.65
C SER A 347 3.63 -6.00 25.13
N GLY A 348 3.48 -4.75 25.55
CA GLY A 348 3.29 -4.35 26.93
C GLY A 348 3.54 -2.85 27.10
N THR A 349 3.58 -2.38 28.34
CA THR A 349 3.98 -1.02 28.65
C THR A 349 5.50 -0.86 28.62
N GLU A 350 5.99 0.31 28.20
CA GLU A 350 7.41 0.65 28.35
C GLU A 350 7.76 0.77 29.84
N GLY A 351 8.87 0.17 30.24
CA GLY A 351 9.36 0.20 31.62
C GLY A 351 8.98 -1.04 32.44
N ASN A 352 8.27 -0.91 33.51
CA ASN A 352 7.98 -2.01 34.46
C ASN A 352 6.86 -2.97 34.00
N GLY A 353 6.27 -2.78 32.81
CA GLY A 353 5.24 -3.69 32.28
C GLY A 353 3.84 -3.52 32.89
N THR A 354 3.67 -2.63 33.86
CA THR A 354 2.38 -2.41 34.56
C THR A 354 1.85 -1.00 34.33
N ILE A 355 0.54 -0.87 34.36
CA ILE A 355 -0.19 0.40 34.27
C ILE A 355 -0.90 0.66 35.58
N PRO A 356 -0.62 1.79 36.27
CA PRO A 356 -1.29 2.13 37.50
C PRO A 356 -2.72 2.63 37.23
N TYR A 357 -3.66 2.20 38.09
CA TYR A 357 -5.05 2.65 38.04
C TYR A 357 -5.64 2.77 39.42
N HIS A 358 -6.52 3.74 39.60
CA HIS A 358 -7.33 3.92 40.77
C HIS A 358 -8.59 3.05 40.69
N PHE A 359 -8.88 2.32 41.74
CA PHE A 359 -10.11 1.55 41.89
C PHE A 359 -10.92 2.09 43.09
N GLY A 360 -12.21 2.32 42.86
CA GLY A 360 -13.18 2.65 43.91
C GLY A 360 -14.41 1.75 43.82
N MET A 361 -14.95 1.36 44.95
CA MET A 361 -16.19 0.61 45.03
C MET A 361 -17.04 1.13 46.18
N SER A 362 -18.33 1.35 45.94
CA SER A 362 -19.32 1.73 46.95
C SER A 362 -20.45 0.69 47.03
N MET A 363 -20.60 0.09 48.19
CA MET A 363 -21.68 -0.87 48.52
C MET A 363 -22.75 -0.24 49.42
N GLY A 364 -22.96 1.06 49.31
CA GLY A 364 -23.87 1.88 50.11
C GLY A 364 -23.16 3.01 50.85
N PRO A 365 -23.87 3.79 51.67
CA PRO A 365 -23.32 5.00 52.28
C PRO A 365 -22.16 4.75 53.24
N THR A 366 -22.10 3.56 53.83
CA THR A 366 -21.17 3.21 54.93
C THR A 366 -20.02 2.28 54.50
N MET A 367 -20.05 1.71 53.30
CA MET A 367 -19.03 0.81 52.80
C MET A 367 -18.45 1.34 51.50
N GLN A 368 -17.34 2.09 51.60
CA GLN A 368 -16.59 2.60 50.48
C GLN A 368 -15.14 2.11 50.55
N PHE A 369 -14.64 1.61 49.47
CA PHE A 369 -13.28 1.11 49.33
C PHE A 369 -12.62 1.81 48.14
N ALA A 370 -11.40 2.25 48.31
CA ALA A 370 -10.59 2.82 47.24
C ALA A 370 -9.12 2.45 47.45
N THR A 371 -8.42 2.18 46.34
CA THR A 371 -6.99 1.86 46.34
C THR A 371 -6.39 2.06 44.96
N ASP A 372 -5.10 2.22 44.91
CA ASP A 372 -4.32 2.19 43.65
C ASP A 372 -3.83 0.77 43.42
N LEU A 373 -4.03 0.29 42.23
CA LEU A 373 -3.65 -1.04 41.74
C LEU A 373 -2.82 -0.91 40.48
N GLU A 374 -2.16 -1.99 40.11
CA GLU A 374 -1.38 -2.08 38.86
C GLU A 374 -1.88 -3.26 38.02
N ALA A 375 -1.92 -3.07 36.69
CA ALA A 375 -2.29 -4.11 35.75
C ALA A 375 -1.17 -4.35 34.76
N ASP A 376 -0.81 -5.62 34.53
CA ASP A 376 0.13 -6.05 33.50
C ASP A 376 -0.60 -6.23 32.17
N ALA A 377 -0.16 -5.47 31.15
CA ALA A 377 -0.67 -5.55 29.78
C ALA A 377 0.28 -6.33 28.85
N SER A 378 1.27 -7.04 29.40
CA SER A 378 2.27 -7.76 28.62
C SER A 378 1.65 -8.97 27.92
N LEU A 379 1.79 -9.03 26.61
CA LEU A 379 1.32 -10.11 25.75
C LEU A 379 2.48 -10.65 24.93
N ASN A 380 2.80 -11.92 25.11
CA ASN A 380 3.79 -12.64 24.32
C ASN A 380 3.10 -13.72 23.48
N SER A 381 3.37 -13.75 22.19
CA SER A 381 2.78 -14.74 21.29
C SER A 381 3.74 -15.13 20.19
N SER A 382 3.67 -16.39 19.77
CA SER A 382 4.37 -16.92 18.60
C SER A 382 3.39 -17.71 17.74
N LEU A 383 3.21 -17.27 16.49
CA LEU A 383 2.28 -17.86 15.53
C LEU A 383 3.02 -18.20 14.25
N SER A 384 2.63 -19.28 13.60
CA SER A 384 3.15 -19.60 12.27
C SER A 384 2.05 -20.15 11.38
N HIS A 385 2.11 -19.79 10.10
CA HIS A 385 1.20 -20.29 9.08
C HIS A 385 1.97 -20.63 7.81
N HIS A 386 1.52 -21.64 7.10
CA HIS A 386 2.02 -22.02 5.79
C HIS A 386 0.86 -22.21 4.82
N SER A 387 1.10 -21.94 3.56
CA SER A 387 0.09 -22.12 2.51
C SER A 387 0.74 -22.58 1.21
N TRP A 388 0.03 -23.41 0.47
CA TRP A 388 0.37 -23.84 -0.87
C TRP A 388 -0.60 -23.21 -1.86
N GLN A 389 -0.06 -22.71 -2.97
CA GLN A 389 -0.86 -22.16 -4.06
C GLN A 389 -0.45 -22.79 -5.38
N VAL A 390 -1.45 -23.26 -6.11
CA VAL A 390 -1.30 -23.73 -7.49
C VAL A 390 -1.84 -22.64 -8.41
N LEU A 391 -1.00 -22.13 -9.32
CA LEU A 391 -1.27 -20.98 -10.18
C LEU A 391 -1.22 -21.41 -11.67
N PRO A 392 -2.30 -21.98 -12.20
CA PRO A 392 -2.40 -22.33 -13.61
C PRO A 392 -2.63 -21.10 -14.47
N LYS A 393 -2.18 -21.17 -15.73
CA LYS A 393 -2.46 -20.24 -16.82
C LYS A 393 -2.70 -21.02 -18.11
N GLY A 394 -3.75 -20.66 -18.84
CA GLY A 394 -4.03 -21.09 -20.18
C GLY A 394 -4.34 -19.91 -21.08
N ALA A 395 -3.79 -19.87 -22.29
CA ALA A 395 -4.13 -18.83 -23.25
C ALA A 395 -4.07 -19.38 -24.68
N LEU A 396 -4.96 -18.87 -25.52
CA LEU A 396 -4.93 -19.03 -26.96
C LEU A 396 -4.73 -17.66 -27.58
N ASN A 397 -3.85 -17.56 -28.55
CA ASN A 397 -3.58 -16.33 -29.27
C ASN A 397 -3.55 -16.62 -30.78
N TYR A 398 -4.33 -15.88 -31.55
CA TYR A 398 -4.39 -15.98 -33.00
C TYR A 398 -3.81 -14.71 -33.61
N ALA A 399 -2.67 -14.85 -34.29
CA ALA A 399 -2.04 -13.76 -35.03
C ALA A 399 -2.84 -13.48 -36.31
N LEU A 400 -3.33 -12.26 -36.47
CA LEU A 400 -4.04 -11.82 -37.66
C LEU A 400 -3.09 -11.75 -38.87
N PRO A 401 -3.61 -12.10 -40.10
CA PRO A 401 -2.79 -12.02 -41.30
C PRO A 401 -2.21 -10.61 -41.53
N ARG A 402 -1.13 -10.53 -42.30
CA ARG A 402 -0.48 -9.26 -42.74
C ARG A 402 -0.03 -8.36 -41.59
N GLY A 403 0.19 -8.90 -40.37
CA GLY A 403 0.65 -8.10 -39.23
C GLY A 403 -0.42 -7.17 -38.65
N LEU A 404 -1.71 -7.43 -38.92
CA LEU A 404 -2.82 -6.63 -38.43
C LEU A 404 -3.05 -6.76 -36.91
N GLY A 405 -2.25 -7.57 -36.21
CA GLY A 405 -2.34 -7.73 -34.75
C GLY A 405 -2.70 -9.14 -34.33
N ASN A 406 -3.44 -9.28 -33.23
CA ASN A 406 -3.82 -10.58 -32.70
C ASN A 406 -5.13 -10.53 -31.88
N ILE A 407 -5.79 -11.67 -31.80
CA ILE A 407 -6.94 -11.92 -30.91
C ILE A 407 -6.50 -12.95 -29.89
N TYR A 408 -6.88 -12.77 -28.65
CA TYR A 408 -6.52 -13.70 -27.58
C TYR A 408 -7.67 -13.98 -26.62
N VAL A 409 -7.60 -15.16 -26.00
CA VAL A 409 -8.38 -15.50 -24.82
C VAL A 409 -7.43 -16.10 -23.79
N SER A 410 -7.66 -15.79 -22.51
CA SER A 410 -6.82 -16.28 -21.44
C SER A 410 -7.61 -16.58 -20.17
N VAL A 411 -7.13 -17.56 -19.42
CA VAL A 411 -7.54 -17.84 -18.06
C VAL A 411 -6.30 -17.99 -17.19
N ALA A 412 -6.27 -17.28 -16.05
CA ALA A 412 -5.15 -17.34 -15.13
C ALA A 412 -5.60 -17.20 -13.68
N LYS A 413 -4.88 -17.83 -12.77
CA LYS A 413 -5.03 -17.66 -11.33
C LYS A 413 -3.87 -16.87 -10.78
N GLY A 414 -4.18 -15.83 -10.00
CA GLY A 414 -3.23 -15.09 -9.18
C GLY A 414 -3.59 -15.17 -7.70
N TYR A 415 -2.64 -14.88 -6.81
CA TYR A 415 -2.92 -14.80 -5.39
C TYR A 415 -2.14 -13.66 -4.71
N ARG A 416 -2.67 -13.22 -3.58
CA ARG A 416 -2.01 -12.34 -2.63
C ARG A 416 -1.78 -13.11 -1.34
N ALA A 417 -0.58 -13.07 -0.82
CA ALA A 417 -0.22 -13.82 0.38
C ALA A 417 -0.99 -13.32 1.60
N GLY A 418 -1.28 -14.21 2.54
CA GLY A 418 -1.81 -13.90 3.86
C GLY A 418 -0.78 -13.16 4.72
N GLY A 419 -1.12 -12.85 5.95
CA GLY A 419 -0.22 -12.16 6.86
C GLY A 419 -0.80 -11.93 8.24
N TYR A 420 -0.20 -10.98 8.97
CA TYR A 420 -0.63 -10.63 10.31
C TYR A 420 -0.96 -9.14 10.41
N ASN A 421 -2.04 -8.82 11.12
CA ASN A 421 -2.48 -7.47 11.43
C ASN A 421 -1.62 -6.90 12.58
N ILE A 422 -0.42 -6.44 12.24
CA ILE A 422 0.53 -5.98 13.25
C ILE A 422 0.06 -4.75 14.03
N GLN A 423 -0.81 -3.91 13.47
CA GLN A 423 -1.35 -2.74 14.16
C GLN A 423 -2.48 -3.10 15.15
N SER A 424 -3.10 -4.27 15.01
CA SER A 424 -4.16 -4.72 15.93
C SER A 424 -3.65 -5.27 17.27
N TYR A 425 -2.33 -5.27 17.50
CA TYR A 425 -1.80 -5.67 18.80
C TYR A 425 -2.30 -4.77 19.93
N SER A 426 -2.53 -3.49 19.65
CA SER A 426 -3.02 -2.53 20.65
C SER A 426 -4.41 -2.88 21.14
N ASP A 427 -5.29 -3.40 20.28
CA ASP A 427 -6.61 -3.88 20.67
C ASP A 427 -6.49 -5.09 21.61
N LEU A 428 -5.59 -6.05 21.29
CA LEU A 428 -5.32 -7.20 22.13
C LEU A 428 -4.71 -6.81 23.47
N SER A 429 -3.76 -5.87 23.47
CA SER A 429 -3.13 -5.36 24.70
C SER A 429 -4.13 -4.62 25.59
N GLN A 430 -5.03 -3.82 25.03
CA GLN A 430 -6.10 -3.18 25.78
C GLN A 430 -7.12 -4.18 26.33
N GLN A 431 -7.49 -5.20 25.54
CA GLN A 431 -8.35 -6.27 26.02
C GLN A 431 -7.72 -7.02 27.21
N LEU A 432 -6.42 -7.33 27.12
CA LEU A 432 -5.65 -7.93 28.21
C LEU A 432 -5.61 -7.01 29.42
N LEU A 433 -5.29 -5.72 29.23
CA LEU A 433 -5.25 -4.73 30.30
C LEU A 433 -6.58 -4.66 31.05
N ARG A 434 -7.70 -4.50 30.35
CA ARG A 434 -9.05 -4.49 30.96
C ARG A 434 -9.33 -5.77 31.74
N ARG A 435 -8.91 -6.93 31.21
CA ARG A 435 -9.04 -8.20 31.91
C ARG A 435 -8.22 -8.22 33.21
N GLN A 436 -6.96 -7.81 33.16
CA GLN A 436 -6.06 -7.78 34.34
C GLN A 436 -6.56 -6.80 35.39
N MET A 437 -7.05 -5.64 34.96
CA MET A 437 -7.71 -4.70 35.90
C MET A 437 -8.92 -5.34 36.62
N MET A 438 -9.82 -6.03 35.90
CA MET A 438 -10.96 -6.69 36.51
C MET A 438 -10.55 -7.81 37.45
N LEU A 439 -9.50 -8.57 37.13
CA LEU A 439 -8.96 -9.61 38.01
C LEU A 439 -8.32 -8.99 39.28
N GLY A 440 -7.56 -7.90 39.14
CA GLY A 440 -6.99 -7.15 40.28
C GLY A 440 -8.09 -6.60 41.22
N VAL A 441 -9.13 -5.99 40.64
CA VAL A 441 -10.32 -5.53 41.38
C VAL A 441 -10.97 -6.66 42.12
N ARG A 442 -11.17 -7.81 41.50
CA ARG A 442 -11.76 -8.99 42.13
C ARG A 442 -10.91 -9.45 43.32
N GLN A 443 -9.62 -9.62 43.15
CA GLN A 443 -8.70 -10.08 44.20
C GLN A 443 -8.69 -9.12 45.39
N TYR A 444 -8.54 -7.82 45.13
CA TYR A 444 -8.56 -6.81 46.20
C TYR A 444 -9.89 -6.77 46.94
N SER A 445 -11.01 -6.77 46.22
CA SER A 445 -12.33 -6.71 46.81
C SER A 445 -12.63 -7.95 47.68
N GLU A 446 -12.20 -9.14 47.23
CA GLU A 446 -12.30 -10.36 48.03
C GLU A 446 -11.49 -10.25 49.34
N GLN A 447 -10.25 -9.76 49.25
CA GLN A 447 -9.38 -9.55 50.42
C GLN A 447 -10.02 -8.59 51.40
N VAL A 448 -10.55 -7.45 50.94
CA VAL A 448 -11.18 -6.45 51.79
C VAL A 448 -12.43 -7.01 52.47
N ILE A 449 -13.30 -7.71 51.73
CA ILE A 449 -14.54 -8.29 52.29
C ILE A 449 -14.19 -9.32 53.37
N ARG A 450 -13.16 -10.16 53.16
CA ARG A 450 -12.71 -11.13 54.17
C ARG A 450 -12.17 -10.48 55.45
N GLN A 451 -11.64 -9.27 55.38
CA GLN A 451 -11.10 -8.53 56.49
C GLN A 451 -12.12 -7.67 57.25
N ILE A 452 -13.41 -7.60 56.82
CA ILE A 452 -14.41 -6.81 57.50
C ILE A 452 -14.64 -7.38 58.91
N PRO A 453 -14.39 -6.59 59.99
CA PRO A 453 -14.61 -7.06 61.36
C PRO A 453 -16.09 -7.34 61.63
N HIS A 454 -16.34 -8.33 62.47
CA HIS A 454 -17.68 -8.69 62.95
C HIS A 454 -18.71 -9.14 61.89
N MET A 455 -18.30 -9.33 60.63
CA MET A 455 -19.17 -9.89 59.60
C MET A 455 -19.07 -11.43 59.64
N PRO A 456 -20.21 -12.18 59.76
CA PRO A 456 -20.17 -13.64 59.70
C PRO A 456 -19.62 -14.16 58.37
N ASP A 457 -18.85 -15.25 58.38
CA ASP A 457 -18.22 -15.82 57.19
C ASP A 457 -19.22 -16.18 56.09
N ALA A 458 -20.38 -16.73 56.44
CA ALA A 458 -21.46 -17.02 55.50
C ALA A 458 -21.98 -15.76 54.77
N VAL A 459 -21.95 -14.60 55.42
CA VAL A 459 -22.32 -13.31 54.80
C VAL A 459 -21.19 -12.81 53.89
N LYS A 460 -19.93 -12.97 54.33
CA LYS A 460 -18.77 -12.66 53.52
C LYS A 460 -18.75 -13.49 52.23
N ASP A 461 -18.95 -14.79 52.32
CA ASP A 461 -18.96 -15.68 51.16
C ASP A 461 -20.09 -15.33 50.20
N LYS A 462 -21.28 -14.97 50.70
CA LYS A 462 -22.39 -14.53 49.87
C LYS A 462 -22.10 -13.19 49.19
N ALA A 463 -21.46 -12.25 49.87
CA ALA A 463 -21.04 -10.96 49.30
C ALA A 463 -19.96 -11.15 48.21
N ILE A 464 -18.96 -12.00 48.46
CA ILE A 464 -17.91 -12.34 47.51
C ILE A 464 -18.51 -13.01 46.26
N ALA A 465 -19.40 -14.01 46.45
CA ALA A 465 -20.07 -14.68 45.33
C ALA A 465 -20.89 -13.71 44.46
N GLY A 466 -21.65 -12.81 45.11
CA GLY A 466 -22.42 -11.78 44.40
C GLY A 466 -21.55 -10.82 43.60
N MET A 467 -20.49 -10.32 44.19
CA MET A 467 -19.52 -9.44 43.55
C MET A 467 -18.78 -10.14 42.39
N THR A 468 -18.31 -11.36 42.63
CA THR A 468 -17.65 -12.17 41.58
C THR A 468 -18.59 -12.38 40.40
N GLY A 469 -19.86 -12.71 40.62
CA GLY A 469 -20.84 -12.86 39.55
C GLY A 469 -21.12 -11.58 38.76
N VAL A 470 -20.95 -10.40 39.37
CA VAL A 470 -21.01 -9.11 38.65
C VAL A 470 -19.74 -8.86 37.83
N LEU A 471 -18.56 -9.04 38.43
CA LEU A 471 -17.30 -8.80 37.79
C LEU A 471 -17.05 -9.78 36.63
N ASP A 472 -17.43 -11.04 36.75
CA ASP A 472 -17.28 -12.05 35.68
C ASP A 472 -18.07 -11.68 34.42
N ARG A 473 -19.20 -10.95 34.55
CA ARG A 473 -19.98 -10.49 33.40
C ARG A 473 -19.30 -9.38 32.63
N VAL A 474 -18.47 -8.57 33.29
CA VAL A 474 -17.78 -7.41 32.65
C VAL A 474 -16.30 -7.69 32.38
N THR A 475 -15.75 -8.81 32.86
CA THR A 475 -14.38 -9.23 32.62
C THR A 475 -14.25 -9.75 31.20
N PRO A 476 -13.44 -9.11 30.34
CA PRO A 476 -13.18 -9.59 28.96
C PRO A 476 -12.58 -10.99 28.97
N GLN A 477 -12.82 -11.75 27.91
CA GLN A 477 -12.09 -13.00 27.67
C GLN A 477 -10.59 -12.74 27.45
N ALA A 478 -9.77 -13.77 27.65
CA ALA A 478 -8.35 -13.65 27.31
C ALA A 478 -8.18 -13.33 25.81
N PRO A 479 -7.30 -12.40 25.46
CA PRO A 479 -7.08 -12.08 24.05
C PRO A 479 -6.51 -13.29 23.30
N ASP A 480 -7.03 -13.52 22.09
CA ASP A 480 -6.55 -14.57 21.19
C ASP A 480 -5.71 -13.95 20.07
N ALA A 481 -4.39 -14.13 20.13
CA ALA A 481 -3.48 -13.62 19.13
C ALA A 481 -3.67 -14.27 17.74
N SER A 482 -4.36 -15.43 17.64
CA SER A 482 -4.66 -16.07 16.35
C SER A 482 -5.54 -15.18 15.45
N THR A 483 -6.32 -14.27 16.04
CA THR A 483 -7.15 -13.29 15.33
C THR A 483 -6.35 -12.27 14.53
N LEU A 484 -5.05 -12.14 14.79
CA LEU A 484 -4.16 -11.28 13.99
C LEU A 484 -3.93 -11.81 12.58
N TYR A 485 -4.11 -13.13 12.35
CA TYR A 485 -3.86 -13.74 11.04
C TYR A 485 -5.00 -13.46 10.06
N TYR A 486 -4.64 -13.07 8.84
CA TYR A 486 -5.55 -13.03 7.70
C TYR A 486 -5.07 -13.97 6.59
N LYS A 487 -6.03 -14.62 5.92
CA LYS A 487 -5.80 -15.67 4.92
C LYS A 487 -5.30 -15.10 3.59
N PRO A 488 -4.62 -15.92 2.77
CA PRO A 488 -4.34 -15.57 1.38
C PRO A 488 -5.64 -15.30 0.60
N GLU A 489 -5.58 -14.32 -0.27
CA GLU A 489 -6.61 -13.99 -1.26
C GLU A 489 -6.22 -14.59 -2.60
N TYR A 490 -7.16 -15.11 -3.40
CA TYR A 490 -6.88 -15.57 -4.75
C TYR A 490 -7.97 -15.15 -5.75
N THR A 491 -7.53 -14.92 -6.98
CA THR A 491 -8.39 -14.46 -8.07
C THR A 491 -8.22 -15.33 -9.30
N TRP A 492 -9.34 -15.76 -9.86
CA TRP A 492 -9.43 -16.29 -11.21
C TRP A 492 -9.82 -15.17 -12.17
N SER A 493 -9.01 -14.96 -13.20
CA SER A 493 -9.28 -14.01 -14.28
C SER A 493 -9.56 -14.76 -15.58
N TYR A 494 -10.61 -14.33 -16.25
CA TYR A 494 -11.00 -14.73 -17.59
C TYR A 494 -10.99 -13.49 -18.45
N GLU A 495 -10.23 -13.50 -19.54
CA GLU A 495 -10.04 -12.33 -20.39
C GLU A 495 -10.08 -12.72 -21.86
N ALA A 496 -10.69 -11.89 -22.70
CA ALA A 496 -10.63 -11.97 -24.14
C ALA A 496 -10.34 -10.58 -24.70
N GLY A 497 -9.50 -10.50 -25.71
CA GLY A 497 -9.13 -9.20 -26.28
C GLY A 497 -8.61 -9.28 -27.71
N ILE A 498 -8.46 -8.10 -28.28
CA ILE A 498 -7.90 -7.89 -29.60
C ILE A 498 -6.90 -6.72 -29.54
N HIS A 499 -5.74 -6.93 -30.10
CA HIS A 499 -4.80 -5.87 -30.48
C HIS A 499 -4.83 -5.75 -31.99
N HIS A 500 -5.25 -4.62 -32.51
CA HIS A 500 -5.46 -4.45 -33.94
C HIS A 500 -4.75 -3.21 -34.49
N ASN A 501 -3.92 -3.41 -35.50
CA ASN A 501 -3.25 -2.36 -36.24
C ASN A 501 -4.04 -2.06 -37.52
N LEU A 502 -4.52 -0.85 -37.64
CA LEU A 502 -5.31 -0.34 -38.77
C LEU A 502 -4.48 0.69 -39.57
N ALA A 503 -4.85 0.92 -40.82
CA ALA A 503 -4.26 1.94 -41.67
C ALA A 503 -2.70 1.94 -41.65
N ASP A 504 -2.10 0.80 -41.98
CA ASP A 504 -0.63 0.60 -42.01
C ASP A 504 0.07 0.99 -40.69
N LYS A 505 -0.60 0.66 -39.55
CA LYS A 505 -0.17 0.97 -38.17
C LYS A 505 -0.35 2.43 -37.73
N MET A 506 -0.95 3.28 -38.55
CA MET A 506 -1.29 4.66 -38.14
C MET A 506 -2.31 4.68 -37.00
N LEU A 507 -3.15 3.64 -36.85
CA LEU A 507 -4.11 3.50 -35.78
C LEU A 507 -3.95 2.12 -35.11
N GLN A 508 -3.71 2.11 -33.81
CA GLN A 508 -3.66 0.92 -32.96
C GLN A 508 -4.88 0.91 -32.05
N LEU A 509 -5.61 -0.21 -32.06
CA LEU A 509 -6.76 -0.45 -31.20
C LEU A 509 -6.47 -1.63 -30.28
N ASP A 510 -6.59 -1.42 -28.99
CA ASP A 510 -6.58 -2.44 -27.97
C ASP A 510 -7.96 -2.51 -27.32
N LEU A 511 -8.59 -3.68 -27.34
CA LEU A 511 -9.88 -3.93 -26.69
C LEU A 511 -9.76 -5.19 -25.86
N ALA A 512 -10.16 -5.13 -24.60
CA ALA A 512 -10.25 -6.29 -23.72
C ALA A 512 -11.55 -6.30 -22.93
N VAL A 513 -12.10 -7.48 -22.72
CA VAL A 513 -13.21 -7.75 -21.80
C VAL A 513 -12.73 -8.75 -20.77
N PHE A 514 -13.06 -8.52 -19.51
CA PHE A 514 -12.60 -9.38 -18.43
C PHE A 514 -13.67 -9.69 -17.38
N CYS A 515 -13.48 -10.83 -16.72
CA CYS A 515 -14.23 -11.25 -15.54
C CYS A 515 -13.26 -11.82 -14.51
N MET A 516 -13.17 -11.19 -13.36
CA MET A 516 -12.34 -11.62 -12.23
C MET A 516 -13.23 -12.08 -11.08
N LYS A 517 -12.95 -13.26 -10.52
CA LYS A 517 -13.64 -13.83 -9.36
C LYS A 517 -12.64 -13.96 -8.23
N THR A 518 -12.78 -13.15 -7.20
CA THR A 518 -11.89 -13.11 -6.04
C THR A 518 -12.53 -13.81 -4.84
N HIS A 519 -11.72 -14.59 -4.14
CA HIS A 519 -12.10 -15.33 -2.93
C HIS A 519 -11.19 -14.89 -1.78
N ASP A 520 -11.77 -14.87 -0.57
CA ASP A 520 -11.09 -14.40 0.65
C ASP A 520 -10.46 -13.02 0.46
N GLN A 521 -11.21 -12.11 -0.21
CA GLN A 521 -10.70 -10.78 -0.60
C GLN A 521 -10.19 -10.02 0.60
N GLN A 522 -8.95 -9.55 0.52
CA GLN A 522 -8.30 -8.75 1.57
C GLN A 522 -8.71 -7.28 1.45
N ILE A 523 -9.39 -6.76 2.45
CA ILE A 523 -9.79 -5.36 2.54
C ILE A 523 -9.12 -4.73 3.75
N ALA A 524 -8.46 -3.59 3.55
CA ALA A 524 -7.94 -2.78 4.63
C ALA A 524 -9.03 -1.82 5.12
N ARG A 525 -9.33 -1.85 6.41
CA ARG A 525 -10.24 -0.90 7.07
C ARG A 525 -9.63 -0.43 8.38
N PHE A 526 -10.13 0.66 8.95
CA PHE A 526 -9.77 1.01 10.31
C PHE A 526 -10.39 0.00 11.28
N ALA A 527 -9.66 -0.31 12.36
CA ALA A 527 -10.19 -1.13 13.44
C ALA A 527 -11.41 -0.44 14.05
N GLN A 528 -12.34 -1.21 14.63
CA GLN A 528 -13.50 -0.63 15.32
C GLN A 528 -13.12 0.27 16.49
N SER A 529 -11.99 0.01 17.12
CA SER A 529 -11.39 0.86 18.14
C SER A 529 -10.90 2.22 17.62
N GLY A 530 -10.83 2.43 16.29
CA GLY A 530 -10.16 3.56 15.67
C GLY A 530 -8.64 3.44 15.65
N MET A 531 -8.07 2.40 16.24
CA MET A 531 -6.64 2.24 16.42
C MET A 531 -6.02 1.37 15.33
N GLY A 532 -5.43 2.04 14.35
CA GLY A 532 -4.72 1.39 13.26
C GLY A 532 -5.62 0.78 12.17
N ARG A 533 -4.99 0.24 11.16
CA ARG A 533 -5.64 -0.45 10.05
C ARG A 533 -5.55 -1.94 10.21
N VAL A 534 -6.66 -2.61 9.95
CA VAL A 534 -6.74 -4.07 9.94
C VAL A 534 -7.06 -4.58 8.54
N MET A 535 -6.43 -5.67 8.17
CA MET A 535 -6.78 -6.43 6.97
C MET A 535 -7.79 -7.49 7.35
N VAL A 536 -8.93 -7.52 6.68
CA VAL A 536 -9.96 -8.54 6.85
C VAL A 536 -10.17 -9.31 5.56
N ASN A 537 -10.57 -10.57 5.66
CA ASN A 537 -10.99 -11.35 4.50
C ASN A 537 -12.49 -11.16 4.29
N ALA A 538 -12.86 -10.38 3.28
CA ALA A 538 -14.23 -9.94 2.98
C ALA A 538 -15.03 -10.94 2.10
N GLY A 539 -14.82 -12.24 2.30
CA GLY A 539 -15.58 -13.25 1.55
C GLY A 539 -15.25 -13.28 0.05
N ARG A 540 -16.20 -12.98 -0.83
CA ARG A 540 -16.04 -13.12 -2.30
C ARG A 540 -16.49 -11.88 -3.03
N SER A 541 -15.78 -11.54 -4.12
CA SER A 541 -16.19 -10.48 -5.04
C SER A 541 -16.09 -10.92 -6.50
N ARG A 542 -16.75 -10.16 -7.38
CA ARG A 542 -16.66 -10.30 -8.81
C ARG A 542 -16.47 -8.92 -9.44
N SER A 543 -15.45 -8.80 -10.29
CA SER A 543 -15.18 -7.62 -11.10
C SER A 543 -15.32 -7.99 -12.57
N THR A 544 -16.17 -7.28 -13.31
CA THR A 544 -16.32 -7.42 -14.76
C THR A 544 -16.11 -6.09 -15.42
N GLY A 545 -15.51 -6.08 -16.59
CA GLY A 545 -15.22 -4.80 -17.22
C GLY A 545 -14.81 -4.90 -18.68
N VAL A 546 -14.60 -3.71 -19.23
CA VAL A 546 -14.13 -3.49 -20.60
C VAL A 546 -13.01 -2.46 -20.56
N GLU A 547 -11.96 -2.68 -21.31
CA GLU A 547 -10.86 -1.75 -21.51
C GLU A 547 -10.68 -1.47 -23.00
N VAL A 548 -10.53 -0.19 -23.35
CA VAL A 548 -10.30 0.28 -24.72
C VAL A 548 -9.08 1.18 -24.73
N GLY A 549 -8.13 0.90 -25.58
CA GLY A 549 -6.97 1.73 -25.87
C GLY A 549 -6.92 2.09 -27.35
N LEU A 550 -6.70 3.35 -27.65
CA LEU A 550 -6.51 3.88 -29.01
C LEU A 550 -5.20 4.67 -29.02
N ARG A 551 -4.37 4.41 -30.02
CA ARG A 551 -3.19 5.20 -30.33
C ARG A 551 -3.13 5.46 -31.82
N SER A 552 -2.95 6.71 -32.19
CA SER A 552 -2.83 7.11 -33.59
C SER A 552 -1.62 8.00 -33.79
N GLN A 553 -0.86 7.73 -34.86
CA GLN A 553 0.27 8.53 -35.33
C GLN A 553 -0.11 9.14 -36.67
N LEU A 554 -0.24 10.45 -36.71
CA LEU A 554 -0.73 11.22 -37.84
C LEU A 554 0.32 12.23 -38.33
N ALA A 555 0.11 12.80 -39.51
CA ALA A 555 0.93 13.84 -40.09
C ALA A 555 2.43 13.45 -40.14
N HIS A 556 2.77 12.22 -40.63
CA HIS A 556 4.12 11.67 -40.68
C HIS A 556 4.79 11.64 -39.29
N ASP A 557 4.07 11.04 -38.32
CA ASP A 557 4.46 10.87 -36.90
C ASP A 557 4.61 12.18 -36.11
N ARG A 558 4.16 13.31 -36.64
CA ARG A 558 4.24 14.63 -35.98
C ARG A 558 3.11 14.84 -34.95
N LEU A 559 2.02 14.10 -35.05
CA LEU A 559 0.89 14.18 -34.13
C LEU A 559 0.58 12.78 -33.58
N THR A 560 0.78 12.60 -32.29
CA THR A 560 0.38 11.38 -31.58
C THR A 560 -0.88 11.66 -30.77
N LEU A 561 -1.94 10.88 -31.03
CA LEU A 561 -3.17 10.89 -30.24
C LEU A 561 -3.24 9.58 -29.47
N THR A 562 -3.53 9.66 -28.18
CA THR A 562 -3.75 8.50 -27.33
C THR A 562 -5.04 8.67 -26.56
N ALA A 563 -5.87 7.61 -26.48
CA ALA A 563 -7.07 7.59 -25.65
C ALA A 563 -7.20 6.22 -24.99
N ASN A 564 -7.48 6.20 -23.69
CA ASN A 564 -7.73 4.99 -22.95
C ASN A 564 -9.01 5.16 -22.13
N TYR A 565 -9.85 4.13 -22.12
CA TYR A 565 -11.05 4.07 -21.33
C TYR A 565 -11.18 2.71 -20.66
N GLY A 566 -11.55 2.71 -19.38
CA GLY A 566 -11.84 1.51 -18.61
C GLY A 566 -13.20 1.63 -17.91
N TYR A 567 -14.00 0.60 -18.03
CA TYR A 567 -15.20 0.41 -17.22
C TYR A 567 -15.04 -0.82 -16.36
N THR A 568 -15.28 -0.69 -15.05
CA THR A 568 -15.17 -1.79 -14.08
C THR A 568 -16.39 -1.82 -13.17
N HIS A 569 -17.12 -2.94 -13.20
CA HIS A 569 -18.20 -3.22 -12.28
C HIS A 569 -17.74 -4.27 -11.26
N ALA A 570 -17.28 -3.80 -10.08
CA ALA A 570 -16.78 -4.62 -8.99
C ALA A 570 -17.78 -4.62 -7.82
N LYS A 571 -18.22 -5.81 -7.38
CA LYS A 571 -19.13 -5.95 -6.24
C LYS A 571 -18.89 -7.22 -5.45
N PHE A 572 -19.26 -7.17 -4.17
CA PHE A 572 -19.26 -8.34 -3.31
C PHE A 572 -20.34 -9.32 -3.76
N THR A 573 -19.97 -10.57 -3.93
CA THR A 573 -20.91 -11.68 -4.21
C THR A 573 -21.29 -12.43 -2.94
N ARG A 574 -20.49 -12.27 -1.87
CA ARG A 574 -20.76 -12.76 -0.52
C ARG A 574 -19.90 -11.99 0.47
N TYR A 575 -20.52 -11.19 1.35
CA TYR A 575 -19.84 -10.49 2.43
C TYR A 575 -20.79 -10.27 3.60
N ASP A 576 -21.08 -11.34 4.34
CA ASP A 576 -21.93 -11.35 5.54
C ASP A 576 -21.03 -11.43 6.78
N LEU A 577 -21.07 -10.42 7.63
CA LEU A 577 -20.34 -10.32 8.89
C LEU A 577 -21.17 -10.85 10.08
N GLY A 578 -22.39 -11.31 9.84
CA GLY A 578 -23.29 -11.79 10.88
C GLY A 578 -23.97 -10.63 11.63
N THR A 579 -24.36 -10.91 12.88
CA THR A 579 -25.05 -9.94 13.74
C THR A 579 -24.02 -9.18 14.56
N SER A 580 -24.08 -7.85 14.52
CA SER A 580 -23.24 -6.96 15.33
C SER A 580 -23.59 -7.05 16.83
N ALA A 581 -22.76 -6.51 17.70
CA ALA A 581 -23.02 -6.42 19.14
C ALA A 581 -24.32 -5.65 19.46
N SER A 582 -24.77 -4.76 18.55
CA SER A 582 -26.05 -4.04 18.66
C SER A 582 -27.28 -4.85 18.19
N GLY A 583 -27.10 -6.12 17.78
CA GLY A 583 -28.17 -6.97 17.27
C GLY A 583 -28.53 -6.75 15.78
N THR A 584 -27.83 -5.86 15.08
CA THR A 584 -28.07 -5.56 13.66
C THR A 584 -27.25 -6.50 12.79
N ARG A 585 -27.88 -7.14 11.79
CA ARG A 585 -27.17 -7.93 10.78
C ARG A 585 -26.40 -7.01 9.86
N VAL A 586 -25.11 -7.29 9.66
CA VAL A 586 -24.21 -6.56 8.76
C VAL A 586 -23.90 -7.43 7.55
N ASP A 587 -24.54 -7.16 6.42
CA ASP A 587 -24.34 -7.87 5.16
C ASP A 587 -24.10 -6.86 4.04
N TYR A 588 -22.89 -6.88 3.46
CA TYR A 588 -22.48 -6.03 2.35
C TYR A 588 -22.55 -6.74 0.99
N THR A 589 -23.19 -7.92 0.92
CA THR A 589 -23.41 -8.64 -0.33
C THR A 589 -24.20 -7.78 -1.31
N GLY A 590 -23.67 -7.66 -2.55
CA GLY A 590 -24.25 -6.80 -3.59
C GLY A 590 -23.66 -5.39 -3.63
N ASN A 591 -23.04 -4.91 -2.56
CA ASN A 591 -22.38 -3.61 -2.53
C ASN A 591 -21.15 -3.58 -3.44
N ARG A 592 -20.80 -2.37 -3.89
CA ARG A 592 -19.58 -2.14 -4.68
C ARG A 592 -18.35 -2.31 -3.81
N VAL A 593 -17.29 -2.89 -4.40
CA VAL A 593 -15.99 -3.00 -3.74
C VAL A 593 -15.38 -1.59 -3.58
N PRO A 594 -14.95 -1.19 -2.38
CA PRO A 594 -14.34 0.10 -2.13
C PRO A 594 -13.06 0.32 -2.94
N PHE A 595 -12.73 1.59 -3.18
CA PHE A 595 -11.51 2.05 -3.88
C PHE A 595 -11.43 1.65 -5.36
N VAL A 596 -12.48 1.10 -5.95
CA VAL A 596 -12.55 0.74 -7.37
C VAL A 596 -13.35 1.80 -8.12
N PRO A 597 -12.71 2.65 -8.97
CA PRO A 597 -13.44 3.56 -9.84
C PRO A 597 -14.24 2.79 -10.88
N GLN A 598 -15.50 3.19 -11.09
CA GLN A 598 -16.35 2.55 -12.09
C GLN A 598 -15.93 2.91 -13.50
N HIS A 599 -15.48 4.13 -13.71
CA HIS A 599 -14.98 4.63 -14.98
C HIS A 599 -13.58 5.23 -14.78
N THR A 600 -12.69 4.94 -15.70
CA THR A 600 -11.38 5.58 -15.82
C THR A 600 -11.20 6.00 -17.27
N PHE A 601 -10.65 7.19 -17.49
CA PHE A 601 -10.25 7.56 -18.83
C PHE A 601 -9.01 8.44 -18.82
N SER A 602 -8.26 8.39 -19.90
CA SER A 602 -7.19 9.33 -20.22
C SER A 602 -7.15 9.54 -21.72
N ALA A 603 -6.90 10.78 -22.14
CA ALA A 603 -6.64 11.10 -23.53
C ALA A 603 -5.51 12.12 -23.60
N SER A 604 -4.61 12.01 -24.59
CA SER A 604 -3.57 12.98 -24.87
C SER A 604 -3.46 13.25 -26.36
N ALA A 605 -3.01 14.46 -26.68
CA ALA A 605 -2.60 14.89 -28.01
C ALA A 605 -1.24 15.56 -27.88
N ASP A 606 -0.25 15.00 -28.54
CA ASP A 606 1.15 15.45 -28.53
C ASP A 606 1.61 15.71 -29.95
N ALA A 607 2.01 16.95 -30.24
CA ALA A 607 2.46 17.39 -31.54
C ALA A 607 3.91 17.85 -31.51
N GLU A 608 4.70 17.42 -32.50
CA GLU A 608 6.07 17.86 -32.73
C GLU A 608 6.19 18.56 -34.07
N LEU A 609 6.68 19.81 -34.04
CA LEU A 609 6.87 20.62 -35.22
C LEU A 609 8.36 20.86 -35.46
N PRO A 610 9.02 20.05 -36.32
CA PRO A 610 10.41 20.29 -36.71
C PRO A 610 10.49 21.59 -37.47
N VAL A 611 11.48 22.43 -37.16
CA VAL A 611 11.75 23.70 -37.83
C VAL A 611 12.86 23.50 -38.87
N SER A 612 14.10 23.35 -38.41
CA SER A 612 15.27 23.01 -39.24
C SER A 612 16.42 22.57 -38.33
N VAL A 613 17.25 21.66 -38.81
CA VAL A 613 18.44 21.20 -38.08
C VAL A 613 19.52 22.28 -37.95
N ASP A 614 19.51 23.28 -38.83
CA ASP A 614 20.49 24.36 -38.84
C ASP A 614 20.09 25.53 -37.94
N ASN A 615 18.85 25.56 -37.45
CA ASN A 615 18.37 26.60 -36.56
C ASN A 615 18.74 26.33 -35.10
N PHE A 616 18.82 27.40 -34.30
CA PHE A 616 19.00 27.30 -32.86
C PHE A 616 17.88 26.50 -32.20
N VAL A 617 16.61 26.72 -32.61
CA VAL A 617 15.46 25.89 -32.25
C VAL A 617 15.24 24.86 -33.37
N ARG A 618 15.34 23.59 -33.02
CA ARG A 618 15.19 22.46 -33.96
C ARG A 618 13.76 21.97 -34.06
N THR A 619 13.06 21.91 -32.92
CA THR A 619 11.69 21.37 -32.83
C THR A 619 10.90 22.10 -31.73
N PHE A 620 9.65 22.39 -32.01
CA PHE A 620 8.67 22.75 -31.00
C PHE A 620 7.80 21.56 -30.70
N ALA A 621 7.46 21.37 -29.41
CA ALA A 621 6.55 20.35 -28.93
C ALA A 621 5.36 21.01 -28.22
N PHE A 622 4.17 20.48 -28.46
CA PHE A 622 2.92 20.93 -27.81
C PHE A 622 2.15 19.70 -27.36
N GLY A 623 1.63 19.73 -26.18
CA GLY A 623 0.81 18.63 -25.71
C GLY A 623 -0.27 19.07 -24.75
N ALA A 624 -1.36 18.30 -24.74
CA ALA A 624 -2.42 18.41 -23.78
C ALA A 624 -2.89 17.01 -23.38
N ASP A 625 -3.19 16.84 -22.10
CA ASP A 625 -3.74 15.59 -21.56
C ASP A 625 -4.96 15.85 -20.68
N VAL A 626 -5.92 14.97 -20.78
CA VAL A 626 -7.07 14.93 -19.89
C VAL A 626 -7.15 13.54 -19.26
N LYS A 627 -7.35 13.48 -17.95
CA LYS A 627 -7.54 12.23 -17.22
C LYS A 627 -8.64 12.37 -16.18
N GLY A 628 -9.39 11.30 -15.98
CA GLY A 628 -10.47 11.30 -15.02
C GLY A 628 -10.81 9.90 -14.51
N ALA A 629 -11.49 9.86 -13.37
CA ALA A 629 -11.96 8.64 -12.76
C ALA A 629 -13.24 8.88 -11.94
N GLY A 630 -13.97 7.82 -11.61
CA GLY A 630 -15.13 7.82 -10.70
C GLY A 630 -16.27 6.97 -11.28
N SER A 631 -17.34 6.77 -10.59
CA SER A 631 -17.52 7.05 -9.16
C SER A 631 -16.78 6.01 -8.32
N ILE A 632 -16.24 6.42 -7.17
CA ILE A 632 -15.50 5.55 -6.25
C ILE A 632 -16.28 5.51 -4.94
N MET A 633 -16.51 4.34 -4.36
CA MET A 633 -16.97 4.19 -2.97
C MET A 633 -15.77 4.03 -2.05
N TRP A 634 -15.84 4.64 -0.86
CA TRP A 634 -14.74 4.61 0.11
C TRP A 634 -14.93 3.60 1.23
N ASP A 635 -16.16 3.13 1.44
CA ASP A 635 -16.54 2.17 2.48
C ASP A 635 -17.28 0.95 1.93
N GLU A 636 -17.29 -0.15 2.69
CA GLU A 636 -17.97 -1.38 2.31
C GLU A 636 -19.50 -1.24 2.31
N ALA A 637 -20.04 -0.34 3.14
CA ALA A 637 -21.46 -0.05 3.23
C ALA A 637 -21.97 0.80 2.05
N ASN A 638 -21.06 1.39 1.25
CA ASN A 638 -21.34 2.31 0.15
C ASN A 638 -22.09 3.60 0.61
N THR A 639 -21.80 4.07 1.81
CA THR A 639 -22.46 5.25 2.38
C THR A 639 -21.87 6.55 1.87
N PHE A 640 -20.61 6.54 1.45
CA PHE A 640 -19.98 7.72 0.86
C PHE A 640 -18.98 7.38 -0.24
N GLY A 641 -18.74 8.32 -1.12
CA GLY A 641 -17.89 8.11 -2.28
C GLY A 641 -17.49 9.41 -2.96
N GLN A 642 -16.62 9.28 -3.95
CA GLN A 642 -16.18 10.34 -4.86
C GLN A 642 -16.96 10.22 -6.16
N LYS A 643 -17.62 11.34 -6.57
CA LYS A 643 -18.22 11.47 -7.90
C LYS A 643 -17.12 11.46 -8.98
N PHE A 644 -17.52 11.29 -10.23
CA PHE A 644 -16.63 11.42 -11.37
C PHE A 644 -15.94 12.77 -11.40
N TYR A 645 -14.64 12.78 -11.69
CA TYR A 645 -13.83 13.99 -11.84
C TYR A 645 -12.91 13.87 -13.05
N ALA A 646 -12.46 15.02 -13.56
CA ALA A 646 -11.44 15.09 -14.60
C ALA A 646 -10.47 16.25 -14.34
N THR A 647 -9.22 16.08 -14.76
CA THR A 647 -8.16 17.11 -14.72
C THR A 647 -7.57 17.28 -16.12
N LEU A 648 -7.16 18.51 -16.43
CA LEU A 648 -6.49 18.87 -17.68
C LEU A 648 -5.03 19.25 -17.38
N GLY A 649 -4.11 18.71 -18.15
CA GLY A 649 -2.72 19.11 -18.23
C GLY A 649 -2.36 19.67 -19.61
N ALA A 650 -1.30 20.46 -19.70
CA ALA A 650 -0.75 20.92 -20.97
C ALA A 650 0.76 21.17 -20.86
N HIS A 651 1.44 21.09 -21.98
CA HIS A 651 2.86 21.44 -22.05
C HIS A 651 3.24 22.07 -23.39
N VAL A 652 4.27 22.91 -23.35
CA VAL A 652 4.92 23.49 -24.51
C VAL A 652 6.43 23.31 -24.36
N GLY A 653 7.07 22.73 -25.35
CA GLY A 653 8.48 22.43 -25.31
C GLY A 653 9.23 22.93 -26.55
N ALA A 654 10.54 23.02 -26.43
CA ALA A 654 11.45 23.28 -27.55
C ALA A 654 12.72 22.44 -27.41
N THR A 655 13.15 21.83 -28.49
CA THR A 655 14.47 21.20 -28.58
C THR A 655 15.42 22.18 -29.28
N LEU A 656 16.50 22.54 -28.60
CA LEU A 656 17.52 23.49 -29.06
C LEU A 656 18.71 22.75 -29.70
N ALA A 657 19.55 23.50 -30.35
CA ALA A 657 20.87 23.02 -30.76
C ALA A 657 21.65 22.49 -29.54
N GLY A 658 22.46 21.43 -29.70
CA GLY A 658 23.19 20.80 -28.60
C GLY A 658 22.33 19.87 -27.74
N ASN A 659 21.15 19.41 -28.23
CA ASN A 659 20.25 18.45 -27.59
C ASN A 659 19.69 18.91 -26.23
N VAL A 660 19.57 20.23 -26.04
CA VAL A 660 18.88 20.81 -24.87
C VAL A 660 17.38 20.86 -25.14
N GLN A 661 16.59 20.28 -24.26
CA GLN A 661 15.14 20.31 -24.30
C GLN A 661 14.62 21.19 -23.17
N LEU A 662 13.77 22.14 -23.49
CA LEU A 662 13.03 22.97 -22.55
C LEU A 662 11.56 22.53 -22.59
N ASN A 663 10.92 22.41 -21.43
CA ASN A 663 9.51 22.04 -21.33
C ASN A 663 8.81 22.87 -20.26
N LEU A 664 7.88 23.72 -20.67
CA LEU A 664 6.94 24.41 -19.79
C LEU A 664 5.71 23.54 -19.64
N TRP A 665 5.32 23.26 -18.42
CA TRP A 665 4.17 22.40 -18.16
C TRP A 665 3.21 23.02 -17.17
N ALA A 666 1.94 22.64 -17.29
CA ALA A 666 0.86 22.97 -16.36
C ALA A 666 0.05 21.72 -16.03
N ARG A 667 -0.27 21.53 -14.75
CA ARG A 667 -1.05 20.40 -14.25
C ARG A 667 -2.32 20.89 -13.56
N ASN A 668 -3.38 20.09 -13.67
CA ASN A 668 -4.70 20.41 -13.09
C ASN A 668 -5.19 21.82 -13.46
N LEU A 669 -5.07 22.20 -14.73
CA LEU A 669 -5.48 23.52 -15.23
C LEU A 669 -6.95 23.87 -14.91
N THR A 670 -7.82 22.87 -14.87
CA THR A 670 -9.22 23.00 -14.46
C THR A 670 -9.39 23.40 -12.98
N GLY A 671 -8.37 23.18 -12.15
CA GLY A 671 -8.43 23.40 -10.70
C GLY A 671 -9.41 22.44 -10.01
N THR A 672 -9.62 21.28 -10.59
CA THR A 672 -10.53 20.26 -10.04
C THR A 672 -10.02 19.76 -8.69
N ARG A 673 -10.85 19.88 -7.66
CA ARG A 673 -10.58 19.35 -6.32
C ARG A 673 -11.38 18.07 -6.13
N TYR A 674 -10.72 16.97 -5.86
CA TYR A 674 -11.32 15.66 -5.59
C TYR A 674 -10.55 14.95 -4.48
N ALA A 675 -11.23 14.01 -3.79
CA ALA A 675 -10.57 13.18 -2.81
C ALA A 675 -9.73 12.10 -3.52
N THR A 676 -8.46 12.00 -3.16
CA THR A 676 -7.56 10.94 -3.60
C THR A 676 -7.67 9.71 -2.69
N PHE A 677 -8.08 9.95 -1.44
CA PHE A 677 -8.34 8.95 -0.42
C PHE A 677 -9.34 9.50 0.59
N ALA A 678 -10.25 8.68 1.09
CA ALA A 678 -11.13 9.04 2.19
C ALA A 678 -11.48 7.81 3.03
N PHE A 679 -11.77 8.04 4.32
CA PHE A 679 -12.03 6.99 5.31
C PHE A 679 -12.75 7.54 6.52
N ASP A 680 -13.32 6.63 7.31
CA ASP A 680 -13.89 6.92 8.62
C ASP A 680 -12.96 6.37 9.71
N SER A 681 -12.69 7.18 10.75
CA SER A 681 -11.93 6.80 11.95
C SER A 681 -12.43 7.56 13.17
N MET A 682 -12.57 6.89 14.30
CA MET A 682 -12.97 7.48 15.60
C MET A 682 -14.22 8.38 15.52
N GLY A 683 -15.21 7.98 14.70
CA GLY A 683 -16.44 8.73 14.54
C GLY A 683 -16.35 9.96 13.65
N HIS A 684 -15.23 10.10 12.95
CA HIS A 684 -14.96 11.20 12.04
C HIS A 684 -14.72 10.70 10.64
N ARG A 685 -15.07 11.52 9.67
CA ARG A 685 -14.80 11.28 8.25
C ARG A 685 -13.68 12.18 7.78
N PHE A 686 -12.68 11.60 7.17
CA PHE A 686 -11.49 12.28 6.67
C PHE A 686 -11.31 12.10 5.17
N ALA A 687 -10.66 13.07 4.52
CA ALA A 687 -10.19 12.93 3.14
C ALA A 687 -8.85 13.61 2.91
N GLN A 688 -8.08 13.03 2.01
CA GLN A 688 -6.93 13.64 1.37
C GLN A 688 -7.34 14.13 -0.02
N TYR A 689 -6.90 15.34 -0.41
CA TYR A 689 -7.25 15.94 -1.68
C TYR A 689 -6.09 15.91 -2.68
N THR A 690 -6.46 16.05 -3.96
CA THR A 690 -5.49 16.23 -5.04
C THR A 690 -4.73 17.54 -4.90
N ALA A 691 -3.48 17.57 -5.39
CA ALA A 691 -2.71 18.80 -5.55
C ALA A 691 -3.48 19.83 -6.41
N PRO A 692 -3.40 21.13 -6.08
CA PRO A 692 -4.03 22.19 -6.85
C PRO A 692 -3.35 22.39 -8.21
N ARG A 693 -3.75 23.43 -8.95
CA ARG A 693 -3.08 23.89 -10.17
C ARG A 693 -1.62 24.14 -9.90
N SER A 694 -0.77 23.65 -10.79
CA SER A 694 0.68 23.87 -10.72
C SER A 694 1.28 24.00 -12.12
N PHE A 695 2.39 24.72 -12.22
CA PHE A 695 3.18 24.85 -13.44
C PHE A 695 4.66 24.85 -13.12
N GLY A 696 5.45 24.55 -14.13
CA GLY A 696 6.88 24.54 -14.00
C GLY A 696 7.60 24.53 -15.33
N LEU A 697 8.91 24.57 -15.20
CA LEU A 697 9.87 24.49 -16.29
C LEU A 697 10.83 23.35 -16.01
N ASP A 698 10.98 22.47 -16.98
CA ASP A 698 11.98 21.40 -16.98
C ASP A 698 13.00 21.66 -18.10
N VAL A 699 14.24 21.37 -17.79
CA VAL A 699 15.37 21.37 -18.72
C VAL A 699 15.95 19.96 -18.76
N LYS A 700 16.11 19.38 -19.96
CA LYS A 700 16.84 18.13 -20.17
C LYS A 700 17.97 18.38 -21.14
N TRP A 701 19.11 17.77 -20.87
CA TRP A 701 20.29 17.89 -21.72
C TRP A 701 20.97 16.54 -21.85
N HIS A 702 21.26 16.16 -23.10
CA HIS A 702 22.00 14.95 -23.44
C HIS A 702 23.29 15.34 -24.19
N PHE A 703 24.46 14.93 -23.70
CA PHE A 703 25.77 15.23 -24.29
C PHE A 703 26.75 14.07 -24.14
#